data_01e2ab7038ed2120e515fcbafecc54a5
#
_entry.id   01e2ab7038ed2120e515fcbafecc54a5
#
_cell.length_a   1.000
_cell.length_b   1.000
_cell.length_c   1.000
_cell.angle_alpha   90.00
_cell.angle_beta   90.00
_cell.angle_gamma   90.00
#
_symmetry.space_group_name_H-M   'P 1'
#
loop_
_entity.id
_entity.type
_entity.pdbx_description
1 polymer ?
#
loop_
_entity_poly.entity_id
_entity_poly.type
_entity_poly.pdbx_seq_one_letter_code
_entity_poly.pdbx_strand_id
1 'polypeptide(L)'
;MRRLLLLMAVLMVAQLVSAQRTVTGKVVEQDTQEAVIQATAAILQGEKVVANAVTNASGAFTIKAPKEGSYTLKVTYVGFKPYTKKFTLKNDKDYHAGTITLSPDAIMLKGATVTARASKVTLKADTFVYNAAAFRTPEGSVVEELVKRLPGAEVNDDGSIKINGKEVKKILVDGKEFMTGDTKTAMKNLPTNIIDRIKAYDKQSDLARVSGIEDGEEETVLDFGIKAGMNRGTMMNLDVAAGTEHRYSGRIFGGVMRNDMKVFLMTNANNTNDMGFPGGGGGGRFGGGRQGLTANKMAGVNFNYENTGKLIFDGSVRWNHSDGDAFSKKSSETFYSETKSQFSNSISQNFSRSNNWNAQMRLEWTPDSMTNILFRPTFRYNTNDGNNSGDEATFSQDPYNYVVNPLDELQTLIGKGIAVNNRIQKSISYSDSKNVNGMLQVNRRLNNSGRNITLRLNAGWSDGDSKSASDSYTNYYQLVNALGLTDSTNITRRYSITPTKNWNYSARLTYSEPIFPRTYLQFSYQYQYRYQKSDRGTYDFSDLVSNGLWNGGYRTWDAYLRQFGNITSLDPYRDNDQSRFSEYHNYIHTAEVMLRIVRNAYTFNVGVQMVPQKSHFMQDYKGIHSDTTRTVTNFAPTMDFRWKKSATGQLRFTYRANTSQPSMSDLLDITDDSDQLNIQKGNPGLKPSFTQNFQLFYNDYFQKHQRAVMTFVNFSTTANSIANKVTLLDGGARMTRPENINGNWNGNVGFMFNTALDSAGYFNVNTFTNLGYVHNVGFVNDGKSDAKSVTTSTTIMERLAASYRNDWFEIELNGSLNYNHNRSELQKNNNLDTWQFTYGGMVGVTAPWGTSLTTNMNMQSRRGYSDKSMNTNELIWNAQISQSFLRGNALTVSLQLYDILKQQSTVSRTISAMMRSDTEYNAITSYGMLHVIYRLNLFGGGGLFGGGRRGPGGPGGPAGGPGFGGGRPGGRPGGGFGGGRPGGGGGFGGPRGF
;
A
#
# COMPACT_ATOMS: atom_id res chain seq x y z
N MET A 1 67.43 32.56 7.21
CA MET A 1 66.64 33.26 8.29
C MET A 1 65.17 33.52 7.99
N ARG A 2 64.75 34.02 6.79
CA ARG A 2 63.29 34.32 6.52
C ARG A 2 62.37 33.08 6.55
N ARG A 3 62.86 31.90 6.16
CA ARG A 3 62.01 30.66 6.19
C ARG A 3 61.88 30.05 7.60
N LEU A 4 62.84 30.32 8.49
CA LEU A 4 62.81 29.84 9.88
C LEU A 4 61.88 30.72 10.75
N LEU A 5 61.78 32.03 10.46
CA LEU A 5 60.88 32.97 11.12
C LEU A 5 59.40 32.73 10.72
N LEU A 6 59.13 32.30 9.48
CA LEU A 6 57.78 31.88 9.01
C LEU A 6 57.35 30.56 9.66
N LEU A 7 58.30 29.64 9.86
CA LEU A 7 58.00 28.37 10.55
C LEU A 7 57.72 28.57 12.06
N MET A 8 58.46 29.50 12.71
CA MET A 8 58.20 29.91 14.10
C MET A 8 56.89 30.70 14.23
N ALA A 9 56.50 31.53 13.29
CA ALA A 9 55.23 32.22 13.29
C ALA A 9 54.03 31.27 13.08
N VAL A 10 54.15 30.25 12.26
CA VAL A 10 53.14 29.20 12.06
C VAL A 10 53.03 28.27 13.29
N LEU A 11 54.12 27.99 13.98
CA LEU A 11 54.14 27.25 15.25
C LEU A 11 53.59 28.05 16.43
N MET A 12 53.74 29.42 16.43
CA MET A 12 53.11 30.27 17.44
C MET A 12 51.61 30.45 17.24
N VAL A 13 51.10 30.41 16.00
CA VAL A 13 49.66 30.44 15.72
C VAL A 13 49.00 29.09 16.03
N ALA A 14 49.74 27.99 16.01
CA ALA A 14 49.24 26.65 16.35
C ALA A 14 49.04 26.44 17.88
N GLN A 15 49.53 27.34 18.76
CA GLN A 15 49.32 27.23 20.20
C GLN A 15 48.14 28.05 20.76
N LEU A 16 47.33 28.67 19.91
CA LEU A 16 46.11 29.38 20.30
C LEU A 16 44.81 28.54 20.01
N VAL A 17 44.92 27.22 19.88
CA VAL A 17 43.76 26.37 20.00
C VAL A 17 43.44 26.23 21.47
N SER A 18 42.67 27.17 22.01
CA SER A 18 42.06 27.04 23.33
C SER A 18 41.27 25.73 23.33
N ALA A 19 41.67 24.79 24.19
CA ALA A 19 40.92 23.56 24.41
C ALA A 19 39.48 23.95 24.78
N GLN A 20 38.51 23.81 23.84
CA GLN A 20 37.11 24.11 24.11
C GLN A 20 36.58 22.94 24.95
N ARG A 21 36.24 23.27 26.19
CA ARG A 21 35.60 22.33 27.13
C ARG A 21 34.26 21.86 26.58
N THR A 22 33.95 20.58 26.75
CA THR A 22 32.69 20.02 26.31
C THR A 22 31.88 19.43 27.45
N VAL A 23 30.57 19.51 27.33
CA VAL A 23 29.61 18.82 28.18
C VAL A 23 28.91 17.79 27.32
N THR A 24 29.11 16.51 27.65
CA THR A 24 28.56 15.40 26.89
C THR A 24 27.62 14.52 27.71
N GLY A 25 26.65 13.90 27.07
CA GLY A 25 25.75 12.94 27.69
C GLY A 25 24.92 12.22 26.65
N LYS A 26 24.16 11.24 27.13
CA LYS A 26 23.20 10.46 26.31
C LYS A 26 21.84 10.52 26.98
N VAL A 27 20.79 10.78 26.18
CA VAL A 27 19.40 10.88 26.65
C VAL A 27 18.62 9.67 26.18
N VAL A 28 17.94 8.99 27.11
CA VAL A 28 17.08 7.84 26.83
C VAL A 28 15.72 8.00 27.50
N GLU A 29 14.72 7.38 26.96
CA GLU A 29 13.38 7.32 27.55
C GLU A 29 13.35 6.29 28.69
N GLN A 30 12.62 6.57 29.76
CA GLN A 30 12.59 5.73 30.96
C GLN A 30 12.00 4.34 30.69
N ASP A 31 10.89 4.30 29.94
CA ASP A 31 10.09 3.06 29.79
C ASP A 31 10.66 2.14 28.70
N THR A 32 11.17 2.72 27.60
CA THR A 32 11.66 1.97 26.44
C THR A 32 13.18 1.79 26.41
N GLN A 33 13.92 2.60 27.21
CA GLN A 33 15.39 2.74 27.13
C GLN A 33 15.92 3.13 25.74
N GLU A 34 15.02 3.56 24.86
CA GLU A 34 15.38 4.05 23.54
C GLU A 34 16.02 5.46 23.63
N ALA A 35 16.91 5.74 22.68
CA ALA A 35 17.54 7.04 22.56
C ALA A 35 16.51 8.14 22.24
N VAL A 36 16.41 9.16 23.07
CA VAL A 36 15.59 10.34 22.78
C VAL A 36 16.34 11.23 21.81
N ILE A 37 15.89 11.22 20.56
CA ILE A 37 16.50 11.98 19.46
C ILE A 37 15.95 13.39 19.49
N GLN A 38 16.84 14.40 19.34
CA GLN A 38 16.48 15.83 19.30
C GLN A 38 15.91 16.40 20.60
N ALA A 39 16.18 15.76 21.72
CA ALA A 39 16.01 16.42 23.00
C ALA A 39 16.95 17.62 23.11
N THR A 40 16.46 18.74 23.62
CA THR A 40 17.27 19.95 23.84
C THR A 40 18.01 19.84 25.16
N ALA A 41 19.33 19.77 25.09
CA ALA A 41 20.22 19.89 26.24
C ALA A 41 20.77 21.31 26.29
N ALA A 42 20.52 22.02 27.36
CA ALA A 42 20.95 23.41 27.57
C ALA A 42 21.74 23.54 28.88
N ILE A 43 22.77 24.39 28.85
CA ILE A 43 23.55 24.78 30.03
C ILE A 43 23.07 26.18 30.43
N LEU A 44 22.67 26.33 31.69
CA LEU A 44 22.18 27.57 32.25
C LEU A 44 23.14 28.07 33.32
N GLN A 45 23.33 29.36 33.35
CA GLN A 45 23.96 30.08 34.47
C GLN A 45 22.88 30.95 35.13
N GLY A 46 22.40 30.54 36.31
CA GLY A 46 21.14 31.07 36.82
C GLY A 46 19.95 30.65 35.93
N GLU A 47 19.17 31.64 35.46
CA GLU A 47 18.07 31.42 34.53
C GLU A 47 18.45 31.61 33.06
N LYS A 48 19.65 32.10 32.77
CA LYS A 48 20.08 32.42 31.41
C LYS A 48 20.73 31.23 30.74
N VAL A 49 20.25 30.84 29.55
CA VAL A 49 20.87 29.81 28.70
C VAL A 49 22.16 30.36 28.10
N VAL A 50 23.29 29.69 28.37
CA VAL A 50 24.63 30.09 27.90
C VAL A 50 25.10 29.30 26.71
N ALA A 51 24.66 28.01 26.60
CA ALA A 51 24.90 27.17 25.44
C ALA A 51 23.89 26.05 25.40
N ASN A 52 23.60 25.52 24.23
CA ASN A 52 22.71 24.39 24.03
C ASN A 52 23.18 23.51 22.89
N ALA A 53 22.64 22.28 22.83
CA ALA A 53 22.74 21.33 21.73
C ALA A 53 21.51 20.45 21.73
N VAL A 54 21.26 19.78 20.62
CA VAL A 54 20.22 18.75 20.51
C VAL A 54 20.84 17.37 20.45
N THR A 55 20.14 16.36 20.96
CA THR A 55 20.61 14.99 20.91
C THR A 55 20.55 14.46 19.47
N ASN A 56 21.58 13.70 19.09
CA ASN A 56 21.70 13.05 17.80
C ASN A 56 20.90 11.73 17.73
N ALA A 57 21.04 10.97 16.65
CA ALA A 57 20.34 9.71 16.43
C ALA A 57 20.61 8.60 17.47
N SER A 58 21.71 8.70 18.22
CA SER A 58 22.01 7.80 19.34
C SER A 58 21.59 8.35 20.70
N GLY A 59 20.91 9.52 20.72
CA GLY A 59 20.56 10.24 21.95
C GLY A 59 21.71 11.02 22.56
N ALA A 60 22.87 11.05 21.94
CA ALA A 60 24.05 11.73 22.48
C ALA A 60 24.02 13.23 22.13
N PHE A 61 24.49 14.04 23.07
CA PHE A 61 24.71 15.48 22.85
C PHE A 61 26.11 15.90 23.25
N THR A 62 26.60 16.95 22.62
CA THR A 62 27.87 17.62 22.97
C THR A 62 27.66 19.12 22.94
N ILE A 63 27.82 19.77 24.07
CA ILE A 63 27.68 21.22 24.23
C ILE A 63 29.07 21.82 24.48
N LYS A 64 29.44 22.84 23.73
CA LYS A 64 30.65 23.63 23.97
C LYS A 64 30.40 24.61 25.09
N ALA A 65 31.10 24.45 26.21
CA ALA A 65 30.94 25.30 27.36
C ALA A 65 31.87 26.53 27.29
N PRO A 66 31.38 27.73 27.61
CA PRO A 66 32.16 28.96 27.38
C PRO A 66 33.27 29.21 28.39
N LYS A 67 33.08 28.91 29.67
CA LYS A 67 34.03 29.21 30.77
C LYS A 67 33.88 28.25 31.95
N GLU A 68 34.83 28.21 32.88
CA GLU A 68 34.66 27.55 34.16
C GLU A 68 33.58 28.22 35.00
N GLY A 69 32.91 27.46 35.84
CA GLY A 69 31.85 27.99 36.72
C GLY A 69 30.82 26.91 37.06
N SER A 70 29.88 27.28 37.89
CA SER A 70 28.74 26.45 38.25
C SER A 70 27.60 26.69 37.28
N TYR A 71 27.07 25.58 36.73
CA TYR A 71 26.02 25.55 35.73
C TYR A 71 24.91 24.60 36.09
N THR A 72 23.78 24.76 35.45
CA THR A 72 22.68 23.79 35.49
C THR A 72 22.49 23.18 34.10
N LEU A 73 22.65 21.88 33.96
CA LEU A 73 22.25 21.15 32.77
C LEU A 73 20.74 20.92 32.81
N LYS A 74 20.03 21.40 31.83
CA LYS A 74 18.59 21.19 31.66
C LYS A 74 18.36 20.48 30.35
N VAL A 75 17.71 19.30 30.41
CA VAL A 75 17.34 18.52 29.22
C VAL A 75 15.82 18.51 29.13
N THR A 76 15.32 18.89 27.95
CA THR A 76 13.87 18.98 27.69
C THR A 76 13.54 18.28 26.38
N TYR A 77 12.41 17.61 26.37
CA TYR A 77 11.79 17.06 25.18
C TYR A 77 10.28 17.11 25.32
N VAL A 78 9.55 17.30 24.20
CA VAL A 78 8.09 17.45 24.24
C VAL A 78 7.45 16.15 24.76
N GLY A 79 6.59 16.27 25.77
CA GLY A 79 5.93 15.13 26.41
C GLY A 79 6.72 14.46 27.52
N PHE A 80 7.89 15.01 27.92
CA PHE A 80 8.71 14.50 29.02
C PHE A 80 8.93 15.54 30.10
N LYS A 81 9.07 15.09 31.35
CA LYS A 81 9.47 15.94 32.46
C LYS A 81 10.88 16.48 32.23
N PRO A 82 11.11 17.79 32.39
CA PRO A 82 12.44 18.35 32.26
C PRO A 82 13.42 17.73 33.27
N TYR A 83 14.56 17.28 32.78
CA TYR A 83 15.65 16.87 33.63
C TYR A 83 16.54 18.06 33.94
N THR A 84 16.89 18.23 35.22
CA THR A 84 17.80 19.31 35.67
C THR A 84 18.84 18.76 36.60
N LYS A 85 20.12 19.18 36.39
CA LYS A 85 21.24 18.77 37.26
C LYS A 85 22.26 19.91 37.36
N LYS A 86 22.60 20.33 38.57
CA LYS A 86 23.67 21.29 38.81
C LYS A 86 25.01 20.58 38.68
N PHE A 87 25.99 21.24 38.06
CA PHE A 87 27.36 20.75 37.92
C PHE A 87 28.33 21.91 37.86
N THR A 88 29.61 21.65 38.13
CA THR A 88 30.66 22.64 38.10
C THR A 88 31.73 22.21 37.09
N LEU A 89 32.04 23.09 36.16
CA LEU A 89 33.18 22.95 35.26
C LEU A 89 34.42 23.52 35.94
N LYS A 90 35.41 22.64 36.17
CA LYS A 90 36.72 23.00 36.74
C LYS A 90 37.79 22.87 35.66
N ASN A 91 38.88 23.63 35.81
CA ASN A 91 40.04 23.70 34.93
C ASN A 91 40.25 22.52 33.97
N ASP A 92 40.14 22.79 32.68
CA ASP A 92 40.51 21.96 31.51
C ASP A 92 39.96 20.52 31.44
N LYS A 93 38.89 20.21 32.17
CA LYS A 93 38.24 18.91 32.09
C LYS A 93 36.86 18.99 31.48
N ASP A 94 36.59 18.08 30.54
CA ASP A 94 35.26 17.84 30.01
C ASP A 94 34.32 17.28 31.10
N TYR A 95 33.05 17.66 31.04
CA TYR A 95 32.02 17.14 31.94
C TYR A 95 31.16 16.07 31.19
N HIS A 96 31.17 14.86 31.73
CA HIS A 96 30.33 13.78 31.22
C HIS A 96 29.11 13.62 32.12
N ALA A 97 27.92 13.95 31.57
CA ALA A 97 26.66 13.88 32.32
C ALA A 97 26.18 12.42 32.49
N GLY A 98 26.76 11.47 31.73
CA GLY A 98 26.32 10.07 31.69
C GLY A 98 25.03 9.88 30.90
N THR A 99 24.30 8.80 31.19
CA THR A 99 22.99 8.54 30.63
C THR A 99 21.92 9.27 31.43
N ILE A 100 21.13 10.09 30.75
CA ILE A 100 20.04 10.87 31.31
C ILE A 100 18.73 10.23 30.88
N THR A 101 17.93 9.83 31.84
CA THR A 101 16.65 9.17 31.62
C THR A 101 15.53 10.21 31.74
N LEU A 102 14.73 10.37 30.70
CA LEU A 102 13.56 11.22 30.70
C LEU A 102 12.29 10.42 30.98
N SER A 103 11.51 10.89 31.96
CA SER A 103 10.20 10.30 32.31
C SER A 103 9.09 11.01 31.53
N PRO A 104 8.08 10.29 31.00
CA PRO A 104 6.93 10.90 30.37
C PRO A 104 6.19 11.87 31.28
N ASP A 105 5.73 13.03 30.77
CA ASP A 105 4.94 14.00 31.48
C ASP A 105 3.54 14.11 30.90
N ALA A 106 2.57 13.54 31.59
CA ALA A 106 1.17 13.52 31.17
C ALA A 106 0.43 14.88 31.31
N ILE A 107 1.08 15.93 31.84
CA ILE A 107 0.41 17.20 32.22
C ILE A 107 0.79 18.38 31.31
N MET A 108 1.89 18.35 30.57
CA MET A 108 2.38 19.51 29.81
C MET A 108 2.00 19.54 28.35
N LEU A 109 0.80 20.04 28.06
CA LEU A 109 0.42 20.61 26.75
C LEU A 109 0.30 22.15 26.81
N LYS A 110 1.19 22.84 27.53
CA LYS A 110 1.27 24.30 27.51
C LYS A 110 2.71 24.75 27.16
N GLY A 111 2.84 25.17 25.89
CA GLY A 111 3.78 26.20 25.48
C GLY A 111 5.25 26.01 25.85
N ALA A 112 5.96 25.09 25.20
CA ALA A 112 7.41 25.20 25.10
C ALA A 112 7.75 25.65 23.67
N THR A 113 8.15 26.91 23.49
CA THR A 113 8.75 27.40 22.24
C THR A 113 10.13 26.77 22.14
N VAL A 114 10.25 25.70 21.37
CA VAL A 114 11.53 25.05 21.09
C VAL A 114 12.19 25.84 19.95
N THR A 115 13.24 26.58 20.25
CA THR A 115 14.02 27.34 19.26
C THR A 115 14.99 26.52 18.41
N ALA A 116 15.07 25.20 18.60
CA ALA A 116 15.81 24.28 17.72
C ALA A 116 14.83 23.38 16.99
N ARG A 117 14.66 23.60 15.66
CA ARG A 117 13.80 22.73 14.85
C ARG A 117 14.47 21.39 14.60
N ALA A 118 13.69 20.35 14.80
CA ALA A 118 14.06 18.99 14.49
C ALA A 118 14.25 18.77 12.98
N SER A 119 15.27 18.02 12.59
CA SER A 119 15.46 17.58 11.20
C SER A 119 14.20 16.90 10.68
N LYS A 120 13.76 17.21 9.44
CA LYS A 120 12.59 16.56 8.82
C LYS A 120 12.77 15.07 8.69
N VAL A 121 13.97 14.62 8.36
CA VAL A 121 14.32 13.22 8.16
C VAL A 121 15.64 12.95 8.86
N THR A 122 15.70 11.85 9.59
CA THR A 122 16.93 11.33 10.20
C THR A 122 17.08 9.87 9.78
N LEU A 123 18.28 9.48 9.39
CA LEU A 123 18.56 8.08 9.11
C LEU A 123 19.29 7.46 10.30
N LYS A 124 18.75 6.36 10.84
CA LYS A 124 19.33 5.59 11.94
C LYS A 124 19.57 4.15 11.44
N ALA A 125 20.81 3.82 11.18
CA ALA A 125 21.19 2.54 10.58
C ALA A 125 20.44 2.31 9.24
N ASP A 126 19.44 1.44 9.23
CA ASP A 126 18.61 1.10 8.08
C ASP A 126 17.19 1.71 8.15
N THR A 127 16.93 2.55 9.15
CA THR A 127 15.62 3.12 9.43
C THR A 127 15.59 4.61 9.10
N PHE A 128 14.71 5.02 8.20
CA PHE A 128 14.37 6.41 7.99
C PHE A 128 13.38 6.85 9.07
N VAL A 129 13.74 7.87 9.83
CA VAL A 129 12.88 8.46 10.85
C VAL A 129 12.44 9.83 10.39
N TYR A 130 11.17 9.98 10.08
CA TYR A 130 10.55 11.23 9.71
C TYR A 130 9.89 11.84 10.93
N ASN A 131 10.15 13.12 11.19
CA ASN A 131 9.46 13.85 12.23
C ASN A 131 8.10 14.31 11.73
N ALA A 132 7.01 13.79 12.28
CA ALA A 132 5.66 14.11 11.82
C ALA A 132 5.34 15.61 11.93
N ALA A 133 5.81 16.29 12.98
CA ALA A 133 5.60 17.71 13.17
C ALA A 133 6.29 18.59 12.09
N ALA A 134 7.27 18.04 11.38
CA ALA A 134 7.93 18.73 10.28
C ALA A 134 7.16 18.72 8.97
N PHE A 135 6.07 17.94 8.88
CA PHE A 135 5.20 17.83 7.70
C PHE A 135 3.80 18.29 8.09
N ARG A 136 3.44 19.49 7.65
CA ARG A 136 2.12 20.05 7.95
C ARG A 136 1.04 19.32 7.15
N THR A 137 0.01 18.88 7.82
CA THR A 137 -1.19 18.31 7.20
C THR A 137 -2.40 19.15 7.55
N PRO A 138 -3.41 19.21 6.67
CA PRO A 138 -4.69 19.86 6.98
C PRO A 138 -5.30 19.29 8.27
N GLU A 139 -6.06 20.10 8.98
CA GLU A 139 -6.76 19.66 10.17
C GLU A 139 -7.74 18.53 9.86
N GLY A 140 -7.77 17.50 10.70
CA GLY A 140 -8.57 16.30 10.47
C GLY A 140 -7.98 15.27 9.52
N SER A 141 -6.78 15.52 8.99
CA SER A 141 -6.11 14.59 8.08
C SER A 141 -5.76 13.27 8.75
N VAL A 142 -5.75 12.23 7.94
CA VAL A 142 -5.24 10.89 8.26
C VAL A 142 -3.78 10.76 7.84
N VAL A 143 -3.11 9.72 8.33
CA VAL A 143 -1.68 9.52 8.06
C VAL A 143 -1.35 9.32 6.58
N GLU A 144 -2.32 8.97 5.74
CA GLU A 144 -2.15 8.95 4.28
C GLU A 144 -1.66 10.31 3.77
N GLU A 145 -2.30 11.40 4.20
CA GLU A 145 -1.89 12.77 3.83
C GLU A 145 -0.50 13.14 4.35
N LEU A 146 -0.13 12.61 5.49
CA LEU A 146 1.21 12.79 6.04
C LEU A 146 2.25 12.01 5.22
N VAL A 147 1.95 10.75 4.86
CA VAL A 147 2.86 9.91 4.07
C VAL A 147 3.06 10.46 2.66
N LYS A 148 2.03 10.97 2.00
CA LYS A 148 2.14 11.65 0.70
C LYS A 148 3.18 12.79 0.68
N ARG A 149 3.49 13.35 1.85
CA ARG A 149 4.44 14.46 2.02
C ARG A 149 5.85 14.01 2.41
N LEU A 150 6.04 12.71 2.69
CA LEU A 150 7.34 12.17 3.05
C LEU A 150 8.24 12.07 1.82
N PRO A 151 9.48 12.50 1.92
CA PRO A 151 10.47 12.27 0.87
C PRO A 151 10.61 10.77 0.56
N GLY A 152 10.52 10.40 -0.71
CA GLY A 152 10.63 9.02 -1.16
C GLY A 152 9.37 8.18 -1.01
N ALA A 153 8.26 8.75 -0.56
CA ALA A 153 6.97 8.06 -0.50
C ALA A 153 6.15 8.27 -1.78
N GLU A 154 5.54 7.20 -2.25
CA GLU A 154 4.51 7.19 -3.30
C GLU A 154 3.27 6.51 -2.73
N VAL A 155 2.13 7.15 -2.86
CA VAL A 155 0.82 6.56 -2.57
C VAL A 155 0.08 6.47 -3.89
N ASN A 156 -0.13 5.25 -4.37
CA ASN A 156 -0.82 4.98 -5.63
C ASN A 156 -2.33 5.13 -5.47
N ASP A 157 -3.05 5.24 -6.60
CA ASP A 157 -4.51 5.41 -6.62
C ASP A 157 -5.25 4.19 -6.04
N ASP A 158 -4.70 3.01 -6.16
CA ASP A 158 -5.22 1.79 -5.55
C ASP A 158 -5.01 1.74 -4.01
N GLY A 159 -4.31 2.73 -3.45
CA GLY A 159 -3.96 2.85 -2.04
C GLY A 159 -2.74 2.03 -1.62
N SER A 160 -2.01 1.44 -2.57
CA SER A 160 -0.71 0.85 -2.30
C SER A 160 0.33 1.95 -2.05
N ILE A 161 1.29 1.65 -1.18
CA ILE A 161 2.30 2.61 -0.76
C ILE A 161 3.65 2.05 -1.14
N LYS A 162 4.46 2.90 -1.75
CA LYS A 162 5.90 2.66 -1.89
C LYS A 162 6.66 3.67 -1.05
N ILE A 163 7.68 3.21 -0.38
CA ILE A 163 8.64 4.07 0.32
C ILE A 163 10.03 3.70 -0.15
N ASN A 164 10.76 4.69 -0.64
CA ASN A 164 12.11 4.46 -1.15
C ASN A 164 12.15 3.37 -2.26
N GLY A 165 11.16 3.38 -3.15
CA GLY A 165 11.03 2.42 -4.26
C GLY A 165 10.56 1.01 -3.86
N LYS A 166 10.34 0.74 -2.57
CA LYS A 166 9.86 -0.55 -2.05
C LYS A 166 8.40 -0.46 -1.62
N GLU A 167 7.62 -1.48 -1.95
CA GLU A 167 6.22 -1.58 -1.52
C GLU A 167 6.12 -1.81 -0.02
N VAL A 168 5.33 -0.98 0.67
CA VAL A 168 5.03 -1.13 2.09
C VAL A 168 4.04 -2.27 2.29
N LYS A 169 4.46 -3.31 2.98
CA LYS A 169 3.64 -4.50 3.22
C LYS A 169 2.85 -4.45 4.53
N LYS A 170 3.33 -3.68 5.52
CA LYS A 170 2.69 -3.59 6.84
C LYS A 170 2.77 -2.19 7.41
N ILE A 171 1.72 -1.82 8.14
CA ILE A 171 1.67 -0.64 8.98
C ILE A 171 1.82 -1.07 10.44
N LEU A 172 2.67 -0.36 11.16
CA LEU A 172 2.87 -0.55 12.58
C LEU A 172 2.48 0.72 13.35
N VAL A 173 2.12 0.56 14.62
CA VAL A 173 1.90 1.64 15.58
C VAL A 173 2.70 1.30 16.83
N ASP A 174 3.73 2.10 17.14
CA ASP A 174 4.74 1.83 18.18
C ASP A 174 5.33 0.41 18.07
N GLY A 175 5.73 0.01 16.85
CA GLY A 175 6.34 -1.29 16.59
C GLY A 175 5.37 -2.47 16.49
N LYS A 176 4.07 -2.29 16.76
CA LYS A 176 3.04 -3.34 16.76
C LYS A 176 2.20 -3.29 15.49
N GLU A 177 1.89 -4.46 14.94
CA GLU A 177 1.12 -4.56 13.69
C GLU A 177 -0.26 -3.92 13.86
N PHE A 178 -0.60 -3.02 12.96
CA PHE A 178 -1.87 -2.30 12.94
C PHE A 178 -2.62 -2.62 11.65
N MET A 179 -3.85 -3.12 11.76
CA MET A 179 -4.66 -3.57 10.63
C MET A 179 -3.89 -4.50 9.69
N THR A 180 -3.36 -5.57 10.24
CA THR A 180 -2.44 -6.52 9.58
C THR A 180 -2.93 -6.90 8.17
N GLY A 181 -2.04 -6.75 7.18
CA GLY A 181 -2.33 -7.09 5.78
C GLY A 181 -3.23 -6.10 5.03
N ASP A 182 -3.59 -4.95 5.65
CA ASP A 182 -4.32 -3.89 4.97
C ASP A 182 -3.74 -2.51 5.27
N THR A 183 -2.70 -2.20 4.54
CA THR A 183 -2.02 -0.91 4.62
C THR A 183 -2.95 0.25 4.27
N LYS A 184 -3.85 0.06 3.30
CA LYS A 184 -4.81 1.06 2.85
C LYS A 184 -5.77 1.49 3.95
N THR A 185 -6.41 0.51 4.62
CA THR A 185 -7.32 0.81 5.73
C THR A 185 -6.59 1.47 6.89
N ALA A 186 -5.39 1.01 7.25
CA ALA A 186 -4.59 1.62 8.30
C ALA A 186 -4.28 3.08 7.99
N MET A 187 -3.85 3.39 6.76
CA MET A 187 -3.48 4.73 6.33
C MET A 187 -4.65 5.72 6.32
N LYS A 188 -5.82 5.26 5.96
CA LYS A 188 -7.02 6.10 5.81
C LYS A 188 -7.77 6.36 7.11
N ASN A 189 -7.41 5.70 8.19
CA ASN A 189 -8.15 5.79 9.44
C ASN A 189 -7.32 6.29 10.62
N LEU A 190 -6.00 6.18 10.59
CA LEU A 190 -5.14 6.67 11.66
C LEU A 190 -4.99 8.20 11.55
N PRO A 191 -5.38 8.99 12.58
CA PRO A 191 -5.32 10.45 12.51
C PRO A 191 -3.88 10.96 12.69
N THR A 192 -3.50 12.01 11.96
CA THR A 192 -2.15 12.58 12.00
C THR A 192 -1.81 13.26 13.33
N ASN A 193 -2.80 13.79 14.02
CA ASN A 193 -2.60 14.60 15.24
C ASN A 193 -1.99 13.84 16.41
N ILE A 194 -2.06 12.50 16.42
CA ILE A 194 -1.47 11.67 17.48
C ILE A 194 -0.05 11.20 17.15
N ILE A 195 0.42 11.40 15.93
CA ILE A 195 1.70 10.89 15.47
C ILE A 195 2.83 11.86 15.80
N ASP A 196 3.90 11.34 16.39
CA ASP A 196 5.14 12.04 16.68
C ASP A 196 6.16 11.84 15.54
N ARG A 197 6.35 10.60 15.15
CA ARG A 197 7.36 10.19 14.16
C ARG A 197 6.89 9.02 13.31
N ILE A 198 7.47 8.89 12.13
CA ILE A 198 7.25 7.76 11.24
C ILE A 198 8.60 7.11 10.98
N LYS A 199 8.70 5.80 11.20
CA LYS A 199 9.89 5.02 10.87
C LYS A 199 9.60 4.20 9.62
N ALA A 200 10.46 4.27 8.62
CA ALA A 200 10.40 3.41 7.44
C ALA A 200 11.63 2.51 7.42
N TYR A 201 11.43 1.21 7.44
CA TYR A 201 12.51 0.22 7.49
C TYR A 201 12.05 -1.14 6.97
N ASP A 202 13.02 -2.01 6.68
CA ASP A 202 12.77 -3.41 6.37
C ASP A 202 12.69 -4.21 7.68
N LYS A 203 11.49 -4.63 8.04
CA LYS A 203 11.24 -5.47 9.21
C LYS A 203 11.67 -6.90 8.90
N GLN A 204 12.49 -7.48 9.76
CA GLN A 204 12.87 -8.88 9.66
C GLN A 204 11.65 -9.79 9.68
N SER A 205 11.72 -10.89 8.96
CA SER A 205 10.71 -11.94 9.05
C SER A 205 10.63 -12.50 10.48
N ASP A 206 9.52 -13.15 10.81
CA ASP A 206 9.40 -13.78 12.13
C ASP A 206 10.46 -14.87 12.37
N LEU A 207 10.89 -15.53 11.29
CA LEU A 207 11.97 -16.51 11.36
C LEU A 207 13.33 -15.82 11.63
N ALA A 208 13.65 -14.78 10.85
CA ALA A 208 14.91 -14.05 11.01
C ALA A 208 15.03 -13.39 12.39
N ARG A 209 13.95 -12.82 12.89
CA ARG A 209 13.90 -12.18 14.21
C ARG A 209 14.20 -13.14 15.34
N VAL A 210 13.66 -14.35 15.30
CA VAL A 210 13.79 -15.35 16.36
C VAL A 210 15.10 -16.12 16.23
N SER A 211 15.49 -16.48 15.01
CA SER A 211 16.75 -17.19 14.76
C SER A 211 17.98 -16.27 14.86
N GLY A 212 17.79 -14.95 14.72
CA GLY A 212 18.87 -14.00 14.55
C GLY A 212 19.55 -14.09 13.19
N ILE A 213 18.91 -14.79 12.24
CA ILE A 213 19.42 -15.07 10.90
C ILE A 213 18.48 -14.42 9.90
N GLU A 214 18.96 -13.42 9.14
CA GLU A 214 18.20 -12.79 8.05
C GLU A 214 17.95 -13.84 6.96
N ASP A 215 16.73 -14.07 6.57
CA ASP A 215 16.32 -15.06 5.56
C ASP A 215 16.01 -14.43 4.20
N GLY A 216 16.12 -13.09 4.13
CA GLY A 216 15.81 -12.33 2.93
C GLY A 216 14.30 -12.17 2.67
N GLU A 217 13.45 -12.62 3.59
CA GLU A 217 11.99 -12.41 3.56
C GLU A 217 11.62 -11.17 4.39
N GLU A 218 12.44 -10.11 4.33
CA GLU A 218 12.18 -8.86 5.02
C GLU A 218 11.01 -8.12 4.35
N GLU A 219 10.18 -7.49 5.15
CA GLU A 219 9.03 -6.71 4.67
C GLU A 219 9.26 -5.22 4.96
N THR A 220 9.12 -4.38 3.96
CA THR A 220 9.17 -2.93 4.17
C THR A 220 7.92 -2.48 4.94
N VAL A 221 8.13 -1.75 6.03
CA VAL A 221 7.08 -1.30 6.94
C VAL A 221 7.15 0.19 7.20
N LEU A 222 5.98 0.79 7.48
CA LEU A 222 5.86 2.12 8.09
C LEU A 222 5.38 1.96 9.54
N ASP A 223 6.18 2.43 10.48
CA ASP A 223 5.88 2.39 11.91
C ASP A 223 5.60 3.81 12.44
N PHE A 224 4.36 4.05 12.83
CA PHE A 224 3.88 5.31 13.34
C PHE A 224 4.05 5.36 14.86
N GLY A 225 5.03 6.15 15.34
CA GLY A 225 5.22 6.42 16.75
C GLY A 225 4.19 7.41 17.26
N ILE A 226 3.48 7.05 18.33
CA ILE A 226 2.50 7.91 18.99
C ILE A 226 3.24 8.93 19.86
N LYS A 227 2.71 10.16 19.95
CA LYS A 227 3.25 11.23 20.81
C LYS A 227 3.37 10.74 22.25
N ALA A 228 4.48 11.09 22.88
CA ALA A 228 4.72 10.76 24.29
C ALA A 228 3.58 11.31 25.17
N GLY A 229 3.14 10.50 26.15
CA GLY A 229 1.99 10.80 26.98
C GLY A 229 0.62 10.49 26.36
N MET A 230 0.56 10.19 25.06
CA MET A 230 -0.66 9.71 24.37
C MET A 230 -0.69 8.18 24.23
N ASN A 231 0.29 7.46 24.74
CA ASN A 231 0.34 5.99 24.75
C ASN A 231 -0.45 5.35 25.90
N ARG A 232 -1.02 6.16 26.82
CA ARG A 232 -1.79 5.70 27.98
C ARG A 232 -2.99 6.58 28.23
N GLY A 233 -4.19 6.09 27.89
CA GLY A 233 -5.43 6.83 28.02
C GLY A 233 -6.48 6.39 27.02
N THR A 234 -7.48 7.24 26.87
CA THR A 234 -8.56 7.06 25.87
C THR A 234 -8.56 8.22 24.91
N MET A 235 -8.68 7.92 23.63
CA MET A 235 -8.84 8.93 22.58
C MET A 235 -10.02 8.60 21.67
N MET A 236 -10.65 9.63 21.12
CA MET A 236 -11.66 9.52 20.10
C MET A 236 -11.52 10.71 19.13
N ASN A 237 -11.58 10.42 17.85
CA ASN A 237 -11.65 11.38 16.77
C ASN A 237 -12.93 11.08 15.97
N LEU A 238 -13.86 12.02 15.96
CA LEU A 238 -15.09 11.98 15.18
C LEU A 238 -14.98 13.05 14.10
N ASP A 239 -15.16 12.69 12.84
CA ASP A 239 -15.21 13.58 11.69
C ASP A 239 -16.48 13.27 10.91
N VAL A 240 -17.38 14.24 10.82
CA VAL A 240 -18.64 14.13 10.07
C VAL A 240 -18.69 15.27 9.09
N ALA A 241 -19.00 14.96 7.83
CA ALA A 241 -19.08 15.95 6.78
C ALA A 241 -20.25 15.70 5.83
N ALA A 242 -20.84 16.77 5.38
CA ALA A 242 -21.84 16.80 4.32
C ALA A 242 -21.44 17.86 3.29
N GLY A 243 -21.79 17.62 2.03
CA GLY A 243 -21.38 18.49 0.94
C GLY A 243 -22.37 18.60 -0.18
N THR A 244 -22.00 19.36 -1.18
CA THR A 244 -22.71 19.46 -2.45
C THR A 244 -22.66 18.14 -3.21
N GLU A 245 -23.45 17.98 -4.27
CA GLU A 245 -23.49 16.77 -5.12
C GLU A 245 -23.73 15.49 -4.28
N HIS A 246 -24.55 15.61 -3.22
CA HIS A 246 -24.85 14.50 -2.29
C HIS A 246 -23.62 13.83 -1.69
N ARG A 247 -22.48 14.55 -1.56
CA ARG A 247 -21.27 14.02 -0.95
C ARG A 247 -21.40 13.98 0.55
N TYR A 248 -20.91 12.87 1.14
CA TYR A 248 -20.85 12.70 2.58
C TYR A 248 -19.56 11.98 2.99
N SER A 249 -19.13 12.24 4.21
CA SER A 249 -18.05 11.51 4.87
C SER A 249 -18.34 11.44 6.37
N GLY A 250 -18.24 10.25 6.95
CA GLY A 250 -18.33 10.01 8.39
C GLY A 250 -17.19 9.10 8.81
N ARG A 251 -16.42 9.51 9.81
CA ARG A 251 -15.27 8.76 10.30
C ARG A 251 -15.22 8.79 11.81
N ILE A 252 -15.07 7.62 12.42
CA ILE A 252 -14.80 7.48 13.85
C ILE A 252 -13.50 6.69 14.01
N PHE A 253 -12.58 7.24 14.77
CA PHE A 253 -11.42 6.53 15.25
C PHE A 253 -11.36 6.69 16.76
N GLY A 254 -11.43 5.60 17.50
CA GLY A 254 -11.38 5.62 18.96
C GLY A 254 -10.47 4.53 19.49
N GLY A 255 -9.86 4.77 20.64
CA GLY A 255 -8.98 3.77 21.20
C GLY A 255 -8.75 3.94 22.69
N VAL A 256 -8.53 2.82 23.34
CA VAL A 256 -8.06 2.73 24.72
C VAL A 256 -6.66 2.14 24.70
N MET A 257 -5.73 2.85 25.29
CA MET A 257 -4.34 2.44 25.39
C MET A 257 -3.95 2.30 26.85
N ARG A 258 -3.32 1.18 27.18
CA ARG A 258 -2.66 0.89 28.44
C ARG A 258 -1.28 0.34 28.12
N ASN A 259 -0.39 0.24 29.09
CA ASN A 259 0.98 -0.24 28.87
C ASN A 259 1.04 -1.60 28.17
N ASP A 260 0.15 -2.50 28.54
CA ASP A 260 0.08 -3.89 28.08
C ASP A 260 -1.00 -4.15 27.04
N MET A 261 -1.95 -3.21 26.85
CA MET A 261 -3.11 -3.41 25.99
C MET A 261 -3.44 -2.15 25.18
N LYS A 262 -3.69 -2.33 23.89
CA LYS A 262 -4.22 -1.31 22.97
C LYS A 262 -5.44 -1.87 22.25
N VAL A 263 -6.54 -1.15 22.27
CA VAL A 263 -7.75 -1.51 21.51
C VAL A 263 -8.18 -0.28 20.72
N PHE A 264 -8.36 -0.44 19.41
CA PHE A 264 -8.82 0.62 18.52
C PHE A 264 -10.10 0.19 17.81
N LEU A 265 -11.07 1.07 17.79
CA LEU A 265 -12.28 0.99 16.98
C LEU A 265 -12.18 2.01 15.86
N MET A 266 -12.53 1.63 14.65
CA MET A 266 -12.58 2.52 13.50
C MET A 266 -13.79 2.24 12.65
N THR A 267 -14.40 3.32 12.17
CA THR A 267 -15.47 3.28 11.19
C THR A 267 -15.25 4.37 10.16
N ASN A 268 -15.65 4.10 8.93
CA ASN A 268 -15.61 5.07 7.86
C ASN A 268 -16.78 4.81 6.91
N ALA A 269 -17.49 5.87 6.51
CA ALA A 269 -18.51 5.82 5.48
C ALA A 269 -18.38 7.07 4.63
N ASN A 270 -18.16 6.92 3.31
CA ASN A 270 -18.04 8.05 2.40
C ASN A 270 -18.39 7.66 0.97
N ASN A 271 -18.75 8.67 0.16
CA ASN A 271 -18.92 8.55 -1.28
C ASN A 271 -17.99 9.51 -2.06
N THR A 272 -16.84 9.81 -1.50
CA THR A 272 -15.82 10.72 -2.05
C THR A 272 -14.62 9.96 -2.60
N ASN A 273 -14.78 8.68 -3.00
CA ASN A 273 -13.70 7.77 -3.39
C ASN A 273 -12.59 7.68 -2.34
N ASP A 274 -12.92 7.96 -1.05
CA ASP A 274 -11.91 8.08 0.02
C ASP A 274 -10.81 9.10 -0.27
N MET A 275 -11.08 10.14 -1.04
CA MET A 275 -10.08 11.17 -1.29
C MET A 275 -9.96 12.06 -0.06
N GLY A 276 -8.76 12.14 0.52
CA GLY A 276 -8.39 13.18 1.47
C GLY A 276 -8.27 14.53 0.77
N PHE A 277 -8.19 15.63 1.54
CA PHE A 277 -7.91 16.95 0.97
C PHE A 277 -6.57 16.92 0.22
N PRO A 278 -6.52 17.29 -1.06
CA PRO A 278 -5.29 17.32 -1.84
C PRO A 278 -4.47 18.54 -1.44
N GLY A 279 -3.78 18.44 -0.33
CA GLY A 279 -2.89 19.49 0.17
C GLY A 279 -1.44 19.08 0.07
N GLY A 280 -0.67 19.90 -0.60
CA GLY A 280 0.77 20.00 -0.74
C GLY A 280 1.64 18.81 -0.37
N GLY A 281 2.56 18.55 -1.19
CA GLY A 281 3.61 17.55 -1.08
C GLY A 281 3.72 16.80 -2.38
N GLY A 282 4.57 17.24 -3.24
CA GLY A 282 5.19 16.69 -4.44
C GLY A 282 4.81 15.34 -5.03
N GLY A 283 3.70 14.81 -4.68
CA GLY A 283 3.10 13.63 -5.26
C GLY A 283 1.95 14.05 -6.16
N GLY A 284 2.26 14.64 -7.30
CA GLY A 284 1.27 14.85 -8.34
C GLY A 284 0.59 13.52 -8.63
N ARG A 285 -0.73 13.48 -8.59
CA ARG A 285 -1.50 12.43 -9.22
C ARG A 285 -1.16 12.44 -10.69
N PHE A 286 -0.20 11.63 -11.08
CA PHE A 286 -0.02 11.32 -12.47
C PHE A 286 -0.98 10.20 -12.85
N GLY A 287 -1.93 10.56 -13.70
CA GLY A 287 -2.76 9.63 -14.38
C GLY A 287 -3.63 8.79 -13.46
N GLY A 288 -4.83 9.23 -13.25
CA GLY A 288 -5.83 8.41 -12.65
C GLY A 288 -6.26 8.90 -11.29
N GLY A 289 -7.18 9.85 -11.24
CA GLY A 289 -8.20 9.81 -10.21
C GLY A 289 -8.75 8.40 -10.18
N ARG A 290 -9.19 7.87 -9.04
CA ARG A 290 -9.76 6.52 -8.98
C ARG A 290 -10.74 6.34 -10.11
N GLN A 291 -10.52 5.28 -10.89
CA GLN A 291 -11.37 4.91 -12.00
C GLN A 291 -12.79 4.68 -11.47
N GLY A 292 -13.73 5.48 -11.92
CA GLY A 292 -15.12 5.41 -11.49
C GLY A 292 -15.42 6.13 -10.16
N LEU A 293 -16.68 6.07 -9.79
CA LEU A 293 -17.21 6.58 -8.53
C LEU A 293 -17.34 5.43 -7.53
N THR A 294 -16.98 5.67 -6.28
CA THR A 294 -17.03 4.62 -5.26
C THR A 294 -17.58 5.16 -3.94
N ALA A 295 -18.59 4.48 -3.39
CA ALA A 295 -19.03 4.66 -2.03
C ALA A 295 -18.51 3.54 -1.15
N ASN A 296 -17.86 3.87 -0.04
CA ASN A 296 -17.21 2.91 0.83
C ASN A 296 -17.76 3.02 2.25
N LYS A 297 -17.95 1.87 2.90
CA LYS A 297 -18.26 1.75 4.33
C LYS A 297 -17.31 0.75 4.96
N MET A 298 -16.85 1.04 6.17
CA MET A 298 -15.92 0.18 6.89
C MET A 298 -16.19 0.24 8.37
N ALA A 299 -16.11 -0.91 9.03
CA ALA A 299 -16.06 -1.02 10.49
C ALA A 299 -14.97 -2.02 10.86
N GLY A 300 -14.16 -1.69 11.86
CA GLY A 300 -13.07 -2.56 12.28
C GLY A 300 -12.65 -2.34 13.72
N VAL A 301 -12.18 -3.42 14.32
CA VAL A 301 -11.55 -3.43 15.63
C VAL A 301 -10.15 -4.02 15.50
N ASN A 302 -9.18 -3.33 16.08
CA ASN A 302 -7.82 -3.84 16.25
C ASN A 302 -7.52 -3.93 17.74
N PHE A 303 -6.93 -5.03 18.16
CA PHE A 303 -6.50 -5.21 19.54
C PHE A 303 -5.06 -5.70 19.56
N ASN A 304 -4.35 -5.31 20.62
CA ASN A 304 -2.99 -5.74 20.91
C ASN A 304 -2.84 -5.87 22.41
N TYR A 305 -2.29 -7.02 22.84
CA TYR A 305 -1.94 -7.33 24.22
C TYR A 305 -0.54 -7.91 24.29
N GLU A 306 0.28 -7.42 25.18
CA GLU A 306 1.63 -7.90 25.40
C GLU A 306 1.93 -7.98 26.90
N ASN A 307 2.29 -9.17 27.36
CA ASN A 307 2.71 -9.41 28.72
C ASN A 307 4.23 -9.61 28.78
N THR A 308 4.96 -8.59 29.26
CA THR A 308 6.39 -8.63 29.64
C THR A 308 7.28 -9.48 28.74
N GLY A 309 7.09 -9.40 27.42
CA GLY A 309 7.90 -10.13 26.43
C GLY A 309 7.66 -11.64 26.35
N LYS A 310 6.72 -12.19 27.13
CA LYS A 310 6.42 -13.63 27.11
C LYS A 310 5.25 -14.02 26.22
N LEU A 311 4.23 -13.17 26.17
CA LEU A 311 3.03 -13.43 25.40
C LEU A 311 2.63 -12.16 24.64
N ILE A 312 2.53 -12.28 23.32
CA ILE A 312 1.97 -11.27 22.45
C ILE A 312 0.70 -11.85 21.84
N PHE A 313 -0.41 -11.14 21.99
CA PHE A 313 -1.69 -11.50 21.40
C PHE A 313 -2.24 -10.27 20.72
N ASP A 314 -2.23 -10.26 19.40
CA ASP A 314 -2.76 -9.18 18.61
C ASP A 314 -3.65 -9.70 17.48
N GLY A 315 -4.54 -8.84 17.01
CA GLY A 315 -5.43 -9.19 15.93
C GLY A 315 -6.35 -8.06 15.52
N SER A 316 -7.08 -8.32 14.45
CA SER A 316 -8.09 -7.41 13.94
C SER A 316 -9.25 -8.15 13.30
N VAL A 317 -10.43 -7.55 13.42
CA VAL A 317 -11.62 -7.94 12.67
C VAL A 317 -12.11 -6.72 11.92
N ARG A 318 -12.40 -6.87 10.64
CA ARG A 318 -12.81 -5.79 9.76
C ARG A 318 -13.85 -6.24 8.76
N TRP A 319 -14.84 -5.38 8.58
CA TRP A 319 -15.80 -5.43 7.49
C TRP A 319 -15.61 -4.21 6.59
N ASN A 320 -15.57 -4.43 5.28
CA ASN A 320 -15.59 -3.41 4.26
C ASN A 320 -16.75 -3.68 3.30
N HIS A 321 -17.44 -2.62 2.93
CA HIS A 321 -18.44 -2.61 1.88
C HIS A 321 -18.09 -1.52 0.87
N SER A 322 -18.21 -1.84 -0.42
CA SER A 322 -17.94 -0.89 -1.49
C SER A 322 -19.02 -1.03 -2.57
N ASP A 323 -19.63 0.09 -2.93
CA ASP A 323 -20.46 0.24 -4.13
C ASP A 323 -19.66 1.05 -5.15
N GLY A 324 -19.46 0.50 -6.34
CA GLY A 324 -18.72 1.11 -7.45
C GLY A 324 -19.65 1.42 -8.63
N ASP A 325 -19.41 2.55 -9.26
CA ASP A 325 -20.02 3.00 -10.50
C ASP A 325 -18.89 3.48 -11.41
N ALA A 326 -18.53 2.64 -12.37
CA ALA A 326 -17.43 2.90 -13.29
C ALA A 326 -17.96 2.97 -14.73
N PHE A 327 -17.95 4.17 -15.27
CA PHE A 327 -18.12 4.42 -16.70
C PHE A 327 -16.75 4.55 -17.34
N SER A 328 -16.54 3.89 -18.49
CA SER A 328 -15.30 4.03 -19.24
C SER A 328 -15.55 4.14 -20.74
N LYS A 329 -14.75 5.00 -21.36
CA LYS A 329 -14.61 5.13 -22.82
C LYS A 329 -13.19 4.72 -23.19
N LYS A 330 -13.06 3.73 -24.08
CA LYS A 330 -11.77 3.17 -24.45
C LYS A 330 -11.58 3.21 -25.94
N SER A 331 -10.37 3.61 -26.37
CA SER A 331 -9.89 3.49 -27.75
C SER A 331 -8.64 2.63 -27.75
N SER A 332 -8.57 1.63 -28.60
CA SER A 332 -7.42 0.74 -28.70
C SER A 332 -7.04 0.42 -30.14
N GLU A 333 -5.75 0.20 -30.35
CA GLU A 333 -5.16 -0.27 -31.60
C GLU A 333 -4.36 -1.53 -31.30
N THR A 334 -4.67 -2.61 -32.00
CA THR A 334 -3.94 -3.88 -31.93
C THR A 334 -3.08 -4.03 -33.19
N PHE A 335 -1.79 -4.27 -33.01
CA PHE A 335 -0.80 -4.38 -34.09
C PHE A 335 -0.65 -5.84 -34.53
N TYR A 336 -0.84 -6.14 -35.80
CA TYR A 336 -0.65 -7.48 -36.37
C TYR A 336 0.53 -7.58 -37.31
N SER A 337 0.86 -6.48 -38.03
CA SER A 337 2.04 -6.35 -38.89
C SER A 337 2.43 -4.89 -39.07
N GLU A 338 3.49 -4.58 -39.83
CA GLU A 338 3.90 -3.20 -40.14
C GLU A 338 2.79 -2.38 -40.83
N THR A 339 1.88 -3.03 -41.53
CA THR A 339 0.85 -2.37 -42.34
C THR A 339 -0.57 -2.70 -41.93
N LYS A 340 -0.76 -3.59 -40.96
CA LYS A 340 -2.07 -4.06 -40.53
C LYS A 340 -2.26 -3.87 -39.05
N SER A 341 -3.21 -3.01 -38.71
CA SER A 341 -3.72 -2.81 -37.36
C SER A 341 -5.24 -3.01 -37.33
N GLN A 342 -5.78 -3.29 -36.19
CA GLN A 342 -7.20 -3.30 -35.90
C GLN A 342 -7.48 -2.30 -34.81
N PHE A 343 -8.52 -1.50 -35.00
CA PHE A 343 -8.94 -0.46 -34.08
C PHE A 343 -10.22 -0.88 -33.38
N SER A 344 -10.36 -0.58 -32.11
CA SER A 344 -11.58 -0.86 -31.34
C SER A 344 -11.90 0.34 -30.45
N ASN A 345 -13.19 0.70 -30.45
CA ASN A 345 -13.72 1.70 -29.54
C ASN A 345 -14.80 1.04 -28.70
N SER A 346 -14.79 1.30 -27.39
CA SER A 346 -15.82 0.78 -26.50
C SER A 346 -16.23 1.78 -25.43
N ILE A 347 -17.50 1.67 -25.05
CA ILE A 347 -18.10 2.34 -23.89
C ILE A 347 -18.58 1.22 -22.96
N SER A 348 -18.27 1.32 -21.69
CA SER A 348 -18.80 0.37 -20.70
C SER A 348 -19.23 1.07 -19.42
N GLN A 349 -20.34 0.59 -18.86
CA GLN A 349 -20.87 0.95 -17.56
C GLN A 349 -20.82 -0.26 -16.67
N ASN A 350 -20.09 -0.16 -15.57
CA ASN A 350 -19.92 -1.25 -14.62
C ASN A 350 -20.34 -0.79 -13.22
N PHE A 351 -21.41 -1.38 -12.71
CA PHE A 351 -21.81 -1.27 -11.32
C PHE A 351 -21.28 -2.48 -10.54
N SER A 352 -20.61 -2.24 -9.44
CA SER A 352 -20.06 -3.30 -8.60
C SER A 352 -20.45 -3.10 -7.14
N ARG A 353 -20.68 -4.21 -6.44
CA ARG A 353 -20.93 -4.22 -5.00
C ARG A 353 -20.11 -5.30 -4.35
N SER A 354 -19.33 -4.96 -3.35
CA SER A 354 -18.51 -5.93 -2.64
C SER A 354 -18.68 -5.83 -1.13
N ASN A 355 -18.64 -6.99 -0.45
CA ASN A 355 -18.51 -7.10 0.98
C ASN A 355 -17.29 -7.96 1.30
N ASN A 356 -16.48 -7.51 2.22
CA ASN A 356 -15.24 -8.18 2.62
C ASN A 356 -15.15 -8.20 4.15
N TRP A 357 -15.18 -9.41 4.72
CA TRP A 357 -14.87 -9.67 6.11
C TRP A 357 -13.45 -10.23 6.21
N ASN A 358 -12.65 -9.65 7.07
CA ASN A 358 -11.29 -10.10 7.32
C ASN A 358 -11.08 -10.18 8.83
N ALA A 359 -10.73 -11.36 9.32
CA ALA A 359 -10.31 -11.58 10.70
C ALA A 359 -8.96 -12.24 10.72
N GLN A 360 -8.06 -11.73 11.54
CA GLN A 360 -6.72 -12.26 11.67
C GLN A 360 -6.22 -12.08 13.10
N MET A 361 -5.37 -13.00 13.51
CA MET A 361 -4.83 -13.05 14.85
C MET A 361 -3.36 -13.44 14.79
N ARG A 362 -2.59 -12.99 15.77
CA ARG A 362 -1.22 -13.43 16.04
C ARG A 362 -1.12 -13.76 17.51
N LEU A 363 -0.72 -14.95 17.81
CA LEU A 363 -0.34 -15.41 19.12
C LEU A 363 1.14 -15.77 19.10
N GLU A 364 1.95 -15.04 19.83
CA GLU A 364 3.37 -15.35 19.99
C GLU A 364 3.66 -15.62 21.46
N TRP A 365 4.20 -16.79 21.72
CA TRP A 365 4.54 -17.25 23.06
C TRP A 365 6.01 -17.62 23.17
N THR A 366 6.69 -17.00 24.11
CA THR A 366 8.11 -17.26 24.42
C THR A 366 8.19 -17.88 25.82
N PRO A 367 8.00 -19.21 25.94
CA PRO A 367 7.99 -19.90 27.24
C PRO A 367 9.32 -19.79 27.98
N ASP A 368 10.42 -19.80 27.25
CA ASP A 368 11.78 -19.61 27.74
C ASP A 368 12.62 -18.77 26.75
N SER A 369 13.86 -18.42 27.14
CA SER A 369 14.76 -17.61 26.31
C SER A 369 15.23 -18.29 25.01
N MET A 370 14.99 -19.61 24.88
CA MET A 370 15.43 -20.42 23.75
C MET A 370 14.30 -20.83 22.81
N THR A 371 13.04 -20.73 23.26
CA THR A 371 11.87 -21.21 22.50
C THR A 371 10.95 -20.05 22.14
N ASN A 372 10.52 -20.01 20.88
CA ASN A 372 9.47 -19.11 20.40
C ASN A 372 8.43 -19.90 19.61
N ILE A 373 7.17 -19.71 19.95
CA ILE A 373 6.02 -20.35 19.30
C ILE A 373 5.14 -19.24 18.75
N LEU A 374 4.86 -19.26 17.45
CA LEU A 374 4.06 -18.26 16.75
C LEU A 374 2.90 -18.96 16.01
N PHE A 375 1.69 -18.54 16.30
CA PHE A 375 0.48 -19.00 15.60
C PHE A 375 -0.25 -17.81 14.96
N ARG A 376 -0.56 -17.93 13.66
CA ARG A 376 -1.25 -16.87 12.88
C ARG A 376 -2.40 -17.47 12.07
N PRO A 377 -3.62 -17.50 12.59
CA PRO A 377 -4.82 -17.82 11.81
C PRO A 377 -5.34 -16.56 11.11
N THR A 378 -5.91 -16.76 9.91
CA THR A 378 -6.63 -15.73 9.15
C THR A 378 -7.93 -16.31 8.61
N PHE A 379 -8.98 -15.50 8.62
CA PHE A 379 -10.27 -15.80 7.99
C PHE A 379 -10.65 -14.65 7.07
N ARG A 380 -11.11 -14.97 5.85
CA ARG A 380 -11.65 -14.00 4.90
C ARG A 380 -12.93 -14.54 4.30
N TYR A 381 -13.93 -13.68 4.20
CA TYR A 381 -15.16 -13.93 3.48
C TYR A 381 -15.45 -12.74 2.57
N ASN A 382 -15.51 -12.98 1.27
CA ASN A 382 -15.74 -11.95 0.27
C ASN A 382 -16.98 -12.29 -0.52
N THR A 383 -17.79 -11.27 -0.84
CA THR A 383 -18.85 -11.37 -1.86
C THR A 383 -18.69 -10.22 -2.84
N ASN A 384 -18.88 -10.51 -4.13
CA ASN A 384 -18.90 -9.53 -5.19
C ASN A 384 -20.14 -9.71 -6.04
N ASP A 385 -20.84 -8.61 -6.28
CA ASP A 385 -21.93 -8.48 -7.26
C ASP A 385 -21.47 -7.56 -8.39
N GLY A 386 -21.71 -7.91 -9.63
CA GLY A 386 -21.44 -7.10 -10.80
C GLY A 386 -22.67 -6.94 -11.68
N ASN A 387 -22.79 -5.75 -12.26
CA ASN A 387 -23.76 -5.47 -13.32
C ASN A 387 -23.03 -4.62 -14.36
N ASN A 388 -22.85 -5.18 -15.55
CA ASN A 388 -22.08 -4.55 -16.62
C ASN A 388 -22.93 -4.44 -17.89
N SER A 389 -22.83 -3.30 -18.55
CA SER A 389 -23.31 -3.09 -19.92
C SER A 389 -22.20 -2.44 -20.75
N GLY A 390 -22.03 -2.92 -21.97
CA GLY A 390 -21.00 -2.43 -22.86
C GLY A 390 -21.46 -2.41 -24.31
N ASP A 391 -20.88 -1.47 -25.05
CA ASP A 391 -20.96 -1.35 -26.51
C ASP A 391 -19.52 -1.21 -27.02
N GLU A 392 -19.15 -2.07 -27.95
CA GLU A 392 -17.81 -2.14 -28.55
C GLU A 392 -17.93 -2.31 -30.06
N ALA A 393 -17.20 -1.49 -30.82
CA ALA A 393 -17.09 -1.66 -32.26
C ALA A 393 -15.62 -1.78 -32.67
N THR A 394 -15.39 -2.65 -33.67
CA THR A 394 -14.07 -2.94 -34.24
C THR A 394 -14.00 -2.41 -35.65
N PHE A 395 -12.86 -1.81 -36.01
CA PHE A 395 -12.62 -1.15 -37.29
C PHE A 395 -11.34 -1.64 -37.95
N SER A 396 -11.34 -1.72 -39.28
CA SER A 396 -10.17 -2.10 -40.09
C SER A 396 -9.19 -0.93 -40.28
N GLN A 397 -9.62 0.30 -40.03
CA GLN A 397 -8.83 1.52 -40.15
C GLN A 397 -9.13 2.43 -38.93
N ASP A 398 -8.28 3.41 -38.68
CA ASP A 398 -8.48 4.36 -37.59
C ASP A 398 -9.79 5.16 -37.81
N PRO A 399 -10.83 4.95 -37.00
CA PRO A 399 -12.12 5.59 -37.21
C PRO A 399 -12.09 7.11 -36.99
N TYR A 400 -11.14 7.63 -36.20
CA TYR A 400 -10.97 9.06 -35.96
C TYR A 400 -10.52 9.86 -37.18
N ASN A 401 -10.07 9.20 -38.22
CA ASN A 401 -9.82 9.84 -39.53
C ASN A 401 -11.12 10.21 -40.28
N TYR A 402 -12.26 9.67 -39.86
CA TYR A 402 -13.55 9.81 -40.56
C TYR A 402 -14.62 10.46 -39.72
N VAL A 403 -14.65 10.19 -38.42
CA VAL A 403 -15.70 10.68 -37.49
C VAL A 403 -15.08 11.11 -36.17
N VAL A 404 -15.84 11.89 -35.40
CA VAL A 404 -15.40 12.34 -34.07
C VAL A 404 -15.73 11.30 -32.99
N ASN A 405 -16.93 10.72 -33.06
CA ASN A 405 -17.42 9.73 -32.10
C ASN A 405 -17.73 8.40 -32.81
N PRO A 406 -16.78 7.46 -32.86
CA PRO A 406 -16.91 6.25 -33.66
C PRO A 406 -18.12 5.37 -33.33
N LEU A 407 -18.57 5.29 -32.08
CA LEU A 407 -19.74 4.52 -31.69
C LEU A 407 -21.06 5.24 -32.02
N ASP A 408 -21.14 6.55 -31.82
CA ASP A 408 -22.33 7.34 -32.12
C ASP A 408 -22.57 7.46 -33.62
N GLU A 409 -21.48 7.48 -34.42
CA GLU A 409 -21.48 7.63 -35.86
C GLU A 409 -21.18 6.31 -36.58
N LEU A 410 -21.46 5.16 -35.96
CA LEU A 410 -21.15 3.82 -36.46
C LEU A 410 -21.75 3.58 -37.86
N GLN A 411 -22.97 4.06 -38.17
CA GLN A 411 -23.61 3.91 -39.46
C GLN A 411 -22.80 4.54 -40.61
N THR A 412 -22.15 5.68 -40.35
CA THR A 412 -21.23 6.30 -41.30
C THR A 412 -20.04 5.41 -41.62
N LEU A 413 -19.47 4.76 -40.57
CA LEU A 413 -18.32 3.89 -40.68
C LEU A 413 -18.67 2.53 -41.35
N ILE A 414 -19.91 2.06 -41.15
CA ILE A 414 -20.46 0.89 -41.88
C ILE A 414 -20.59 1.24 -43.38
N GLY A 415 -21.19 2.41 -43.71
CA GLY A 415 -21.32 2.87 -45.08
C GLY A 415 -19.99 3.09 -45.82
N LYS A 416 -18.89 3.32 -45.10
CA LYS A 416 -17.52 3.42 -45.62
C LYS A 416 -16.82 2.06 -45.73
N GLY A 417 -17.44 0.98 -45.26
CA GLY A 417 -16.85 -0.35 -45.23
C GLY A 417 -15.67 -0.57 -44.29
N ILE A 418 -15.49 0.31 -43.29
CA ILE A 418 -14.40 0.16 -42.31
C ILE A 418 -14.82 -0.48 -41.00
N ALA A 419 -16.13 -0.47 -40.68
CA ALA A 419 -16.65 -1.21 -39.53
C ALA A 419 -16.55 -2.71 -39.78
N VAL A 420 -15.96 -3.47 -38.84
CA VAL A 420 -15.80 -4.93 -38.92
C VAL A 420 -16.92 -5.63 -38.18
N ASN A 421 -17.12 -5.25 -36.92
CA ASN A 421 -18.20 -5.73 -36.08
C ASN A 421 -18.59 -4.68 -35.02
N ASN A 422 -19.76 -4.92 -34.41
CA ASN A 422 -20.22 -4.19 -33.23
C ASN A 422 -20.85 -5.21 -32.27
N ARG A 423 -20.53 -5.11 -31.00
CA ARG A 423 -21.01 -5.97 -29.92
C ARG A 423 -21.65 -5.17 -28.81
N ILE A 424 -22.92 -5.45 -28.55
CA ILE A 424 -23.64 -4.92 -27.39
C ILE A 424 -23.83 -6.04 -26.38
N GLN A 425 -23.42 -5.81 -25.14
CA GLN A 425 -23.46 -6.82 -24.07
C GLN A 425 -24.08 -6.28 -22.79
N LYS A 426 -24.89 -7.10 -22.14
CA LYS A 426 -25.33 -6.92 -20.74
C LYS A 426 -25.01 -8.16 -19.94
N SER A 427 -24.52 -7.99 -18.72
CA SER A 427 -24.19 -9.13 -17.86
C SER A 427 -24.36 -8.79 -16.37
N ILE A 428 -24.72 -9.81 -15.61
CA ILE A 428 -24.69 -9.80 -14.16
C ILE A 428 -23.76 -10.89 -13.68
N SER A 429 -23.11 -10.68 -12.54
CA SER A 429 -22.24 -11.66 -11.91
C SER A 429 -22.39 -11.63 -10.40
N TYR A 430 -22.15 -12.77 -9.78
CA TYR A 430 -22.04 -12.89 -8.34
C TYR A 430 -20.93 -13.88 -8.01
N SER A 431 -20.14 -13.59 -7.03
CA SER A 431 -19.19 -14.56 -6.48
C SER A 431 -19.10 -14.40 -4.97
N ASP A 432 -18.91 -15.51 -4.29
CA ASP A 432 -18.50 -15.55 -2.89
C ASP A 432 -17.26 -16.42 -2.71
N SER A 433 -16.46 -16.12 -1.69
CA SER A 433 -15.34 -16.95 -1.33
C SER A 433 -15.08 -16.91 0.17
N LYS A 434 -14.84 -18.07 0.74
CA LYS A 434 -14.46 -18.30 2.12
C LYS A 434 -13.03 -18.83 2.15
N ASN A 435 -12.15 -18.16 2.91
CA ASN A 435 -10.75 -18.55 2.99
C ASN A 435 -10.35 -18.63 4.46
N VAL A 436 -9.79 -19.77 4.87
CA VAL A 436 -9.21 -19.99 6.19
C VAL A 436 -7.75 -20.40 6.01
N ASN A 437 -6.83 -19.67 6.63
CA ASN A 437 -5.43 -20.04 6.60
C ASN A 437 -4.87 -20.01 8.02
N GLY A 438 -3.91 -20.90 8.30
CA GLY A 438 -3.19 -20.96 9.57
C GLY A 438 -1.69 -21.18 9.35
N MET A 439 -0.87 -20.50 10.13
CA MET A 439 0.56 -20.72 10.19
C MET A 439 0.96 -20.97 11.64
N LEU A 440 1.64 -22.08 11.89
CA LEU A 440 2.30 -22.39 13.16
C LEU A 440 3.79 -22.48 12.93
N GLN A 441 4.55 -21.70 13.69
CA GLN A 441 6.02 -21.74 13.66
C GLN A 441 6.54 -22.00 15.07
N VAL A 442 7.41 -22.98 15.19
CA VAL A 442 8.13 -23.29 16.43
C VAL A 442 9.61 -23.14 16.15
N ASN A 443 10.25 -22.25 16.87
CA ASN A 443 11.71 -22.06 16.82
C ASN A 443 12.34 -22.48 18.16
N ARG A 444 13.42 -23.24 18.08
CA ARG A 444 14.23 -23.63 19.23
C ARG A 444 15.70 -23.29 18.98
N ARG A 445 16.26 -22.41 19.80
CA ARG A 445 17.72 -22.23 19.89
C ARG A 445 18.32 -23.41 20.65
N LEU A 446 19.32 -24.03 20.05
CA LEU A 446 19.98 -25.19 20.64
C LEU A 446 21.23 -24.80 21.46
N ASN A 447 21.80 -23.62 21.17
CA ASN A 447 22.91 -23.03 21.93
C ASN A 447 22.97 -21.51 21.77
N ASN A 448 23.89 -20.87 22.50
CA ASN A 448 24.10 -19.41 22.43
C ASN A 448 24.97 -18.98 21.23
N SER A 449 25.55 -19.91 20.48
CA SER A 449 26.39 -19.61 19.30
C SER A 449 25.57 -19.40 18.03
N GLY A 450 24.24 -19.57 18.10
CA GLY A 450 23.32 -19.37 16.97
C GLY A 450 22.84 -20.67 16.31
N ARG A 451 23.18 -21.86 16.84
CA ARG A 451 22.57 -23.12 16.38
C ARG A 451 21.10 -23.13 16.71
N ASN A 452 20.25 -23.33 15.72
CA ASN A 452 18.79 -23.33 15.90
C ASN A 452 18.09 -24.29 14.94
N ILE A 453 16.87 -24.67 15.32
CA ILE A 453 15.95 -25.45 14.49
C ILE A 453 14.60 -24.77 14.50
N THR A 454 13.97 -24.68 13.31
CA THR A 454 12.65 -24.11 13.15
C THR A 454 11.76 -25.03 12.33
N LEU A 455 10.57 -25.31 12.87
CA LEU A 455 9.50 -25.98 12.17
C LEU A 455 8.41 -24.96 11.85
N ARG A 456 8.03 -24.83 10.57
CA ARG A 456 6.90 -23.99 10.12
C ARG A 456 5.88 -24.88 9.41
N LEU A 457 4.65 -24.86 9.90
CA LEU A 457 3.51 -25.54 9.33
C LEU A 457 2.53 -24.49 8.81
N ASN A 458 2.06 -24.66 7.58
CA ASN A 458 0.98 -23.85 7.03
C ASN A 458 -0.13 -24.76 6.53
N ALA A 459 -1.38 -24.32 6.73
CA ALA A 459 -2.56 -24.96 6.20
C ALA A 459 -3.54 -23.87 5.69
N GLY A 460 -4.16 -24.12 4.56
CA GLY A 460 -5.14 -23.21 3.96
C GLY A 460 -6.26 -24.00 3.30
N TRP A 461 -7.47 -23.46 3.45
CA TRP A 461 -8.67 -23.95 2.79
C TRP A 461 -9.45 -22.77 2.20
N SER A 462 -9.97 -22.95 1.00
CA SER A 462 -10.81 -21.98 0.33
C SER A 462 -11.96 -22.69 -0.38
N ASP A 463 -13.14 -22.14 -0.23
CA ASP A 463 -14.38 -22.56 -0.90
C ASP A 463 -15.04 -21.32 -1.49
N GLY A 464 -15.53 -21.42 -2.72
CA GLY A 464 -16.17 -20.31 -3.39
C GLY A 464 -17.13 -20.75 -4.47
N ASP A 465 -18.13 -19.92 -4.70
CA ASP A 465 -19.10 -20.09 -5.78
C ASP A 465 -19.13 -18.82 -6.64
N SER A 466 -19.31 -19.00 -7.93
CA SER A 466 -19.45 -17.91 -8.89
C SER A 466 -20.60 -18.20 -9.83
N LYS A 467 -21.42 -17.17 -10.10
CA LYS A 467 -22.52 -17.19 -11.05
C LYS A 467 -22.40 -16.04 -12.00
N SER A 468 -22.71 -16.25 -13.26
CA SER A 468 -22.77 -15.19 -14.26
C SER A 468 -23.90 -15.44 -15.25
N ALA A 469 -24.62 -14.40 -15.65
CA ALA A 469 -25.59 -14.43 -16.72
C ALA A 469 -25.28 -13.29 -17.70
N SER A 470 -25.38 -13.53 -18.99
CA SER A 470 -25.07 -12.55 -20.01
C SER A 470 -25.92 -12.69 -21.26
N ASP A 471 -26.27 -11.53 -21.83
CA ASP A 471 -26.80 -11.38 -23.19
C ASP A 471 -25.79 -10.58 -24.01
N SER A 472 -25.43 -11.09 -25.18
CA SER A 472 -24.53 -10.44 -26.11
C SER A 472 -25.06 -10.54 -27.53
N TYR A 473 -25.06 -9.41 -28.25
CA TYR A 473 -25.45 -9.28 -29.64
C TYR A 473 -24.25 -8.76 -30.41
N THR A 474 -23.74 -9.56 -31.34
CA THR A 474 -22.60 -9.18 -32.18
C THR A 474 -23.03 -9.13 -33.63
N ASN A 475 -22.96 -7.95 -34.24
CA ASN A 475 -23.21 -7.74 -35.66
C ASN A 475 -21.89 -7.74 -36.41
N TYR A 476 -21.78 -8.53 -37.45
CA TYR A 476 -20.63 -8.62 -38.34
C TYR A 476 -20.97 -7.94 -39.66
N TYR A 477 -20.16 -7.00 -40.10
CA TYR A 477 -20.38 -6.18 -41.28
C TYR A 477 -19.52 -6.58 -42.50
N GLN A 478 -18.49 -7.40 -42.29
CA GLN A 478 -17.53 -7.83 -43.31
C GLN A 478 -17.44 -9.33 -43.44
N LEU A 479 -18.13 -10.09 -42.58
CA LEU A 479 -18.12 -11.55 -42.63
C LEU A 479 -19.23 -12.05 -43.60
N VAL A 480 -18.84 -12.75 -44.67
CA VAL A 480 -19.77 -13.37 -45.59
C VAL A 480 -20.31 -14.65 -45.01
N ASN A 481 -21.60 -14.76 -44.73
CA ASN A 481 -22.24 -15.95 -44.23
C ASN A 481 -22.47 -17.03 -45.33
N ALA A 482 -22.99 -18.23 -44.96
CA ALA A 482 -23.26 -19.33 -45.88
C ALA A 482 -24.29 -18.97 -47.00
N LEU A 483 -25.06 -17.89 -46.84
CA LEU A 483 -26.02 -17.37 -47.80
C LEU A 483 -25.43 -16.27 -48.70
N GLY A 484 -24.13 -15.98 -48.57
CA GLY A 484 -23.48 -14.90 -49.33
C GLY A 484 -23.79 -13.47 -48.86
N LEU A 485 -24.43 -13.33 -47.71
CA LEU A 485 -24.72 -12.01 -47.10
C LEU A 485 -23.58 -11.54 -46.21
N THR A 486 -23.29 -10.26 -46.26
CA THR A 486 -22.23 -9.65 -45.48
C THR A 486 -22.68 -9.18 -44.09
N ASP A 487 -23.99 -9.16 -43.82
CA ASP A 487 -24.56 -8.81 -42.53
C ASP A 487 -25.06 -10.03 -41.78
N SER A 488 -24.44 -10.38 -40.65
CA SER A 488 -24.89 -11.45 -39.79
C SER A 488 -24.87 -11.03 -38.33
N THR A 489 -25.89 -11.45 -37.60
CA THR A 489 -26.00 -11.23 -36.16
C THR A 489 -25.78 -12.51 -35.40
N ASN A 490 -24.88 -12.50 -34.45
CA ASN A 490 -24.70 -13.62 -33.53
C ASN A 490 -25.22 -13.21 -32.13
N ILE A 491 -26.12 -14.04 -31.61
CA ILE A 491 -26.73 -13.83 -30.29
C ILE A 491 -26.15 -14.89 -29.34
N THR A 492 -25.64 -14.46 -28.19
CA THR A 492 -25.14 -15.37 -27.16
C THR A 492 -25.81 -15.03 -25.84
N ARG A 493 -26.50 -16.01 -25.26
CA ARG A 493 -27.20 -15.89 -23.96
C ARG A 493 -26.80 -17.04 -23.07
N ARG A 494 -25.95 -16.73 -22.07
CA ARG A 494 -25.33 -17.76 -21.25
C ARG A 494 -25.57 -17.53 -19.76
N TYR A 495 -25.79 -18.62 -19.05
CA TYR A 495 -25.80 -18.67 -17.59
C TYR A 495 -24.74 -19.68 -17.14
N SER A 496 -23.84 -19.30 -16.27
CA SER A 496 -22.79 -20.19 -15.77
C SER A 496 -22.75 -20.21 -14.26
N ILE A 497 -22.49 -21.37 -13.69
CA ILE A 497 -22.28 -21.61 -12.25
C ILE A 497 -20.93 -22.32 -12.12
N THR A 498 -20.06 -21.81 -11.24
CA THR A 498 -18.70 -22.32 -11.09
C THR A 498 -18.34 -22.46 -9.61
N PRO A 499 -18.63 -23.60 -8.96
CA PRO A 499 -18.10 -23.89 -7.63
C PRO A 499 -16.59 -24.20 -7.70
N THR A 500 -15.85 -23.72 -6.72
CA THR A 500 -14.40 -23.93 -6.57
C THR A 500 -14.04 -24.37 -5.17
N LYS A 501 -13.12 -25.34 -5.05
CA LYS A 501 -12.57 -25.79 -3.76
C LYS A 501 -11.06 -25.90 -3.85
N ASN A 502 -10.37 -25.30 -2.86
CA ASN A 502 -8.93 -25.35 -2.82
C ASN A 502 -8.47 -25.64 -1.39
N TRP A 503 -7.42 -26.45 -1.26
CA TRP A 503 -6.67 -26.54 0.00
C TRP A 503 -5.19 -26.72 -0.24
N ASN A 504 -4.43 -26.28 0.69
CA ASN A 504 -2.98 -26.40 0.67
C ASN A 504 -2.46 -26.66 2.08
N TYR A 505 -1.37 -27.42 2.17
CA TYR A 505 -0.59 -27.52 3.40
C TYR A 505 0.89 -27.63 3.08
N SER A 506 1.72 -27.13 4.00
CA SER A 506 3.16 -27.25 3.88
C SER A 506 3.81 -27.42 5.26
N ALA A 507 4.91 -28.17 5.27
CA ALA A 507 5.80 -28.31 6.42
C ALA A 507 7.23 -27.96 6.01
N ARG A 508 7.85 -26.97 6.64
CA ARG A 508 9.24 -26.56 6.44
C ARG A 508 10.04 -26.76 7.70
N LEU A 509 11.13 -27.50 7.60
CA LEU A 509 12.13 -27.65 8.62
C LEU A 509 13.38 -26.88 8.21
N THR A 510 13.88 -26.03 9.09
CA THR A 510 15.10 -25.24 8.86
C THR A 510 16.07 -25.50 10.01
N TYR A 511 17.32 -25.83 9.68
CA TYR A 511 18.41 -26.01 10.64
C TYR A 511 19.54 -25.05 10.29
N SER A 512 20.08 -24.37 11.30
CA SER A 512 21.20 -23.44 11.16
C SER A 512 22.36 -23.88 12.06
N GLU A 513 23.52 -24.09 11.44
CA GLU A 513 24.78 -24.50 12.08
C GLU A 513 25.79 -23.36 12.03
N PRO A 514 26.31 -22.88 13.17
CA PRO A 514 27.43 -21.96 13.20
C PRO A 514 28.74 -22.73 12.87
N ILE A 515 29.33 -22.48 11.70
CA ILE A 515 30.57 -23.14 11.26
C ILE A 515 31.83 -22.37 11.66
N PHE A 516 31.75 -21.05 11.78
CA PHE A 516 32.76 -20.13 12.29
C PHE A 516 32.10 -19.00 13.10
N PRO A 517 32.82 -18.19 13.86
CA PRO A 517 32.27 -17.03 14.55
C PRO A 517 31.50 -16.13 13.58
N ARG A 518 30.18 -15.95 13.84
CA ARG A 518 29.26 -15.16 13.02
C ARG A 518 29.20 -15.59 11.55
N THR A 519 29.39 -16.90 11.30
CA THR A 519 29.24 -17.51 9.96
C THR A 519 28.43 -18.78 10.12
N TYR A 520 27.35 -18.89 9.36
CA TYR A 520 26.34 -19.92 9.51
C TYR A 520 26.11 -20.65 8.18
N LEU A 521 25.92 -21.97 8.26
CA LEU A 521 25.40 -22.78 7.17
C LEU A 521 23.98 -23.21 7.53
N GLN A 522 23.03 -22.87 6.67
CA GLN A 522 21.62 -23.14 6.87
C GLN A 522 21.16 -24.18 5.86
N PHE A 523 20.42 -25.16 6.35
CA PHE A 523 19.74 -26.16 5.55
C PHE A 523 18.25 -26.02 5.78
N SER A 524 17.45 -26.04 4.73
CA SER A 524 16.01 -26.13 4.88
C SER A 524 15.41 -27.11 3.89
N TYR A 525 14.38 -27.80 4.34
CA TYR A 525 13.56 -28.66 3.51
C TYR A 525 12.10 -28.35 3.74
N GLN A 526 11.34 -28.19 2.64
CA GLN A 526 9.91 -27.95 2.68
C GLN A 526 9.21 -28.96 1.78
N TYR A 527 8.16 -29.57 2.30
CA TYR A 527 7.14 -30.26 1.51
C TYR A 527 5.88 -29.42 1.45
N GLN A 528 5.30 -29.28 0.27
CA GLN A 528 4.05 -28.54 0.06
C GLN A 528 3.14 -29.31 -0.88
N TYR A 529 1.87 -29.42 -0.50
CA TYR A 529 0.81 -29.95 -1.34
C TYR A 529 -0.22 -28.85 -1.61
N ARG A 530 -0.70 -28.78 -2.85
CA ARG A 530 -1.79 -27.88 -3.28
C ARG A 530 -2.81 -28.69 -4.05
N TYR A 531 -4.06 -28.50 -3.72
CA TYR A 531 -5.23 -29.04 -4.40
C TYR A 531 -6.12 -27.90 -4.86
N GLN A 532 -6.64 -28.02 -6.08
CA GLN A 532 -7.60 -27.09 -6.63
C GLN A 532 -8.61 -27.85 -7.47
N LYS A 533 -9.90 -27.56 -7.28
CA LYS A 533 -11.01 -28.10 -8.04
C LYS A 533 -11.91 -26.97 -8.52
N SER A 534 -12.35 -27.03 -9.77
CA SER A 534 -13.33 -26.13 -10.38
C SER A 534 -14.28 -26.93 -11.24
N ASP A 535 -15.59 -26.68 -11.12
CA ASP A 535 -16.62 -27.38 -11.82
C ASP A 535 -17.63 -26.39 -12.42
N ARG A 536 -17.31 -25.89 -13.64
CA ARG A 536 -18.15 -24.91 -14.33
C ARG A 536 -19.25 -25.62 -15.12
N GLY A 537 -20.49 -25.38 -14.72
CA GLY A 537 -21.67 -25.69 -15.55
C GLY A 537 -22.10 -24.45 -16.33
N THR A 538 -22.22 -24.56 -17.64
CA THR A 538 -22.69 -23.49 -18.53
C THR A 538 -23.98 -23.92 -19.19
N TYR A 539 -24.95 -23.01 -19.28
CA TYR A 539 -26.26 -23.21 -19.85
C TYR A 539 -26.47 -22.17 -20.95
N ASP A 540 -26.81 -22.59 -22.14
CA ASP A 540 -26.98 -21.76 -23.33
C ASP A 540 -28.46 -21.61 -23.68
N PHE A 541 -28.90 -20.37 -23.81
CA PHE A 541 -30.23 -19.93 -24.17
C PHE A 541 -30.26 -19.14 -25.48
N SER A 542 -29.17 -19.18 -26.26
CA SER A 542 -28.99 -18.37 -27.48
C SER A 542 -30.07 -18.59 -28.52
N ASP A 543 -30.54 -19.82 -28.61
CA ASP A 543 -31.59 -20.24 -29.60
C ASP A 543 -33.01 -19.87 -29.12
N LEU A 544 -33.18 -19.45 -27.86
CA LEU A 544 -34.50 -19.13 -27.33
C LEU A 544 -34.89 -17.72 -27.65
N VAL A 545 -36.17 -17.50 -27.92
CA VAL A 545 -36.72 -16.15 -28.11
C VAL A 545 -36.81 -15.47 -26.75
N SER A 546 -36.14 -14.32 -26.61
CA SER A 546 -36.26 -13.47 -25.43
C SER A 546 -37.53 -12.64 -25.50
N ASN A 547 -38.30 -12.62 -24.43
CA ASN A 547 -39.46 -11.74 -24.29
C ASN A 547 -39.08 -10.31 -23.79
N GLY A 548 -37.79 -10.02 -23.64
CA GLY A 548 -37.28 -8.69 -23.30
C GLY A 548 -37.53 -8.24 -21.85
N LEU A 549 -37.87 -9.15 -20.96
CA LEU A 549 -38.17 -8.84 -19.55
C LEU A 549 -36.93 -8.61 -18.70
N TRP A 550 -35.76 -9.09 -19.11
CA TRP A 550 -34.52 -8.93 -18.36
C TRP A 550 -33.91 -7.54 -18.54
N ASN A 551 -33.69 -6.84 -17.45
CA ASN A 551 -33.14 -5.48 -17.45
C ASN A 551 -31.68 -5.38 -16.96
N GLY A 552 -31.07 -6.49 -16.52
CA GLY A 552 -29.67 -6.55 -16.12
C GLY A 552 -29.36 -5.95 -14.75
N GLY A 553 -30.29 -5.91 -13.80
CA GLY A 553 -30.02 -5.44 -12.43
C GLY A 553 -29.22 -6.44 -11.59
N TYR A 554 -28.71 -6.05 -10.44
CA TYR A 554 -28.02 -6.94 -9.50
C TYR A 554 -28.86 -8.16 -9.13
N ARG A 555 -28.25 -9.37 -9.18
CA ARG A 555 -28.89 -10.64 -8.76
C ARG A 555 -30.28 -10.89 -9.38
N THR A 556 -30.50 -10.40 -10.58
CA THR A 556 -31.76 -10.60 -11.30
C THR A 556 -31.80 -11.95 -12.04
N TRP A 557 -31.33 -13.04 -11.39
CA TRP A 557 -31.26 -14.39 -11.98
C TRP A 557 -32.61 -14.89 -12.47
N ASP A 558 -33.65 -14.73 -11.64
CA ASP A 558 -35.02 -15.14 -12.02
C ASP A 558 -35.58 -14.31 -13.19
N ALA A 559 -35.24 -13.02 -13.24
CA ALA A 559 -35.64 -12.16 -14.34
C ALA A 559 -34.92 -12.55 -15.63
N TYR A 560 -33.63 -12.91 -15.55
CA TYR A 560 -32.86 -13.44 -16.66
C TYR A 560 -33.48 -14.73 -17.21
N LEU A 561 -33.86 -15.69 -16.36
CA LEU A 561 -34.49 -16.95 -16.81
C LEU A 561 -35.91 -16.73 -17.32
N ARG A 562 -36.73 -15.88 -16.69
CA ARG A 562 -38.08 -15.58 -17.16
C ARG A 562 -38.18 -14.95 -18.56
N GLN A 563 -37.12 -14.33 -19.06
CA GLN A 563 -37.12 -13.81 -20.43
C GLN A 563 -37.27 -14.93 -21.47
N PHE A 564 -36.95 -16.16 -21.14
CA PHE A 564 -37.06 -17.32 -22.03
C PHE A 564 -38.31 -18.17 -21.77
N GLY A 565 -39.26 -17.65 -20.97
CA GLY A 565 -40.48 -18.38 -20.60
C GLY A 565 -40.33 -19.14 -19.27
N ASN A 566 -41.05 -20.28 -19.13
CA ASN A 566 -41.03 -21.05 -17.89
C ASN A 566 -39.89 -22.09 -17.88
N ILE A 567 -38.70 -21.71 -17.48
CA ILE A 567 -37.57 -22.64 -17.31
C ILE A 567 -37.72 -23.34 -15.94
N THR A 568 -38.08 -24.61 -15.93
CA THR A 568 -38.24 -25.43 -14.71
C THR A 568 -37.00 -26.23 -14.35
N SER A 569 -36.17 -26.56 -15.31
CA SER A 569 -34.85 -27.21 -15.13
C SER A 569 -33.82 -26.59 -16.06
N LEU A 570 -32.60 -26.49 -15.59
CA LEU A 570 -31.45 -26.03 -16.39
C LEU A 570 -30.83 -27.14 -17.25
N ASP A 571 -31.00 -28.39 -16.87
CA ASP A 571 -30.33 -29.56 -17.49
C ASP A 571 -30.51 -29.64 -19.02
N PRO A 572 -31.71 -29.36 -19.61
CA PRO A 572 -31.89 -29.39 -21.05
C PRO A 572 -31.07 -28.36 -21.83
N TYR A 573 -30.64 -27.30 -21.17
CA TYR A 573 -29.90 -26.19 -21.77
C TYR A 573 -28.40 -26.26 -21.46
N ARG A 574 -27.95 -27.36 -20.82
CA ARG A 574 -26.53 -27.49 -20.46
C ARG A 574 -25.69 -27.61 -21.73
N ASP A 575 -24.80 -26.64 -21.87
CA ASP A 575 -23.79 -26.63 -22.92
C ASP A 575 -22.55 -27.39 -22.42
N ASN A 576 -22.40 -28.66 -22.90
CA ASN A 576 -21.27 -29.50 -22.50
C ASN A 576 -19.94 -29.00 -23.10
N ASP A 577 -19.98 -28.31 -24.24
CA ASP A 577 -18.79 -27.75 -24.88
C ASP A 577 -18.24 -26.50 -24.14
N GLN A 578 -19.12 -25.83 -23.40
CA GLN A 578 -18.75 -24.69 -22.57
C GLN A 578 -18.67 -25.01 -21.06
N SER A 579 -19.16 -26.19 -20.67
CA SER A 579 -19.00 -26.71 -19.30
C SER A 579 -17.60 -27.28 -19.12
N ARG A 580 -17.02 -27.07 -17.94
CA ARG A 580 -15.62 -27.44 -17.69
C ARG A 580 -15.42 -27.92 -16.28
N PHE A 581 -15.00 -29.16 -16.14
CA PHE A 581 -14.47 -29.70 -14.90
C PHE A 581 -12.94 -29.68 -14.92
N SER A 582 -12.30 -29.27 -13.81
CA SER A 582 -10.86 -29.37 -13.65
C SER A 582 -10.45 -29.66 -12.22
N GLU A 583 -9.45 -30.51 -12.07
CA GLU A 583 -8.86 -30.91 -10.79
C GLU A 583 -7.34 -30.92 -10.90
N TYR A 584 -6.69 -30.31 -9.90
CA TYR A 584 -5.25 -30.09 -9.93
C TYR A 584 -4.62 -30.48 -8.58
N HIS A 585 -3.63 -31.36 -8.63
CA HIS A 585 -2.81 -31.77 -7.51
C HIS A 585 -1.37 -31.37 -7.77
N ASN A 586 -0.74 -30.69 -6.81
CA ASN A 586 0.64 -30.25 -6.96
C ASN A 586 1.46 -30.60 -5.71
N TYR A 587 2.49 -31.43 -5.90
CA TYR A 587 3.43 -31.90 -4.89
C TYR A 587 4.76 -31.18 -5.11
N ILE A 588 5.15 -30.34 -4.17
CA ILE A 588 6.34 -29.47 -4.28
C ILE A 588 7.30 -29.80 -3.13
N HIS A 589 8.53 -30.13 -3.49
CA HIS A 589 9.62 -30.25 -2.55
C HIS A 589 10.58 -29.08 -2.75
N THR A 590 11.09 -28.50 -1.68
CA THR A 590 12.11 -27.43 -1.77
C THR A 590 13.24 -27.79 -0.81
N ALA A 591 14.41 -28.03 -1.35
CA ALA A 591 15.64 -28.18 -0.59
C ALA A 591 16.50 -26.93 -0.80
N GLU A 592 16.99 -26.34 0.29
CA GLU A 592 17.75 -25.10 0.26
C GLU A 592 19.01 -25.22 1.09
N VAL A 593 20.13 -24.71 0.58
CA VAL A 593 21.37 -24.53 1.30
C VAL A 593 21.79 -23.07 1.19
N MET A 594 22.11 -22.45 2.32
CA MET A 594 22.50 -21.03 2.40
C MET A 594 23.72 -20.86 3.30
N LEU A 595 24.74 -20.21 2.78
CA LEU A 595 25.88 -19.71 3.55
C LEU A 595 25.65 -18.27 3.93
N ARG A 596 25.90 -17.95 5.20
CA ARG A 596 25.69 -16.63 5.74
C ARG A 596 26.89 -16.15 6.55
N ILE A 597 27.37 -14.96 6.23
CA ILE A 597 28.50 -14.31 6.87
C ILE A 597 28.03 -12.95 7.43
N VAL A 598 28.13 -12.76 8.74
CA VAL A 598 27.77 -11.51 9.42
C VAL A 598 29.05 -10.88 9.98
N ARG A 599 29.30 -9.64 9.58
CA ARG A 599 30.42 -8.82 10.10
C ARG A 599 29.88 -7.43 10.52
N ASN A 600 30.63 -6.69 11.29
CA ASN A 600 30.21 -5.35 11.73
C ASN A 600 29.97 -4.41 10.56
N ALA A 601 30.81 -4.50 9.52
CA ALA A 601 30.72 -3.65 8.32
C ALA A 601 29.86 -4.24 7.20
N TYR A 602 29.59 -5.54 7.19
CA TYR A 602 28.82 -6.17 6.11
C TYR A 602 28.12 -7.45 6.54
N THR A 603 27.04 -7.77 5.83
CA THR A 603 26.37 -9.08 5.84
C THR A 603 26.35 -9.63 4.42
N PHE A 604 26.68 -10.90 4.26
CA PHE A 604 26.69 -11.60 2.97
C PHE A 604 25.96 -12.93 3.10
N ASN A 605 24.92 -13.12 2.32
CA ASN A 605 24.16 -14.36 2.23
C ASN A 605 24.21 -14.86 0.79
N VAL A 606 24.49 -16.14 0.59
CA VAL A 606 24.43 -16.79 -0.72
C VAL A 606 23.86 -18.19 -0.56
N GLY A 607 22.92 -18.54 -1.42
CA GLY A 607 22.25 -19.84 -1.34
C GLY A 607 21.71 -20.31 -2.66
N VAL A 608 21.29 -21.55 -2.69
CA VAL A 608 20.59 -22.15 -3.84
C VAL A 608 19.46 -23.02 -3.32
N GLN A 609 18.34 -22.94 -4.00
CA GLN A 609 17.17 -23.80 -3.79
C GLN A 609 17.04 -24.76 -4.97
N MET A 610 16.75 -26.02 -4.69
CA MET A 610 16.31 -27.02 -5.65
C MET A 610 14.85 -27.33 -5.38
N VAL A 611 14.01 -27.21 -6.39
CA VAL A 611 12.55 -27.31 -6.29
C VAL A 611 12.00 -28.39 -7.24
N PRO A 612 12.08 -29.68 -6.88
CA PRO A 612 11.35 -30.74 -7.57
C PRO A 612 9.85 -30.57 -7.35
N GLN A 613 9.09 -30.66 -8.43
CA GLN A 613 7.65 -30.49 -8.43
C GLN A 613 7.01 -31.53 -9.34
N LYS A 614 5.97 -32.23 -8.83
CA LYS A 614 5.09 -33.12 -9.59
C LYS A 614 3.70 -32.53 -9.58
N SER A 615 3.17 -32.23 -10.76
CA SER A 615 1.82 -31.70 -10.98
C SER A 615 0.99 -32.76 -11.72
N HIS A 616 -0.20 -33.06 -11.21
CA HIS A 616 -1.18 -33.90 -11.82
C HIS A 616 -2.44 -33.10 -12.07
N PHE A 617 -2.93 -33.09 -13.29
CA PHE A 617 -4.06 -32.30 -13.74
C PHE A 617 -5.03 -33.14 -14.52
N MET A 618 -6.29 -33.10 -14.12
CA MET A 618 -7.42 -33.72 -14.81
C MET A 618 -8.37 -32.63 -15.27
N GLN A 619 -8.88 -32.76 -16.50
CA GLN A 619 -9.87 -31.84 -17.05
C GLN A 619 -10.81 -32.56 -17.98
N ASP A 620 -12.11 -32.27 -17.84
CA ASP A 620 -13.15 -32.60 -18.83
C ASP A 620 -13.65 -31.29 -19.46
N TYR A 621 -13.41 -31.12 -20.75
CA TYR A 621 -13.81 -29.93 -21.49
C TYR A 621 -14.00 -30.26 -22.98
N LYS A 622 -15.11 -29.82 -23.58
CA LYS A 622 -15.48 -30.09 -24.99
C LYS A 622 -15.48 -31.60 -25.34
N GLY A 623 -15.93 -32.43 -24.43
CA GLY A 623 -15.92 -33.91 -24.63
C GLY A 623 -14.52 -34.54 -24.57
N ILE A 624 -13.46 -33.71 -24.32
CA ILE A 624 -12.09 -34.22 -24.20
C ILE A 624 -11.78 -34.41 -22.71
N HIS A 625 -11.50 -35.68 -22.33
CA HIS A 625 -10.93 -36.01 -21.03
C HIS A 625 -9.40 -35.92 -21.11
N SER A 626 -8.80 -35.07 -20.33
CA SER A 626 -7.35 -34.88 -20.22
C SER A 626 -6.89 -35.26 -18.83
N ASP A 627 -5.99 -36.24 -18.72
CA ASP A 627 -5.30 -36.62 -17.50
C ASP A 627 -3.81 -36.54 -17.76
N THR A 628 -3.15 -35.54 -17.13
CA THR A 628 -1.77 -35.23 -17.45
C THR A 628 -0.94 -35.06 -16.18
N THR A 629 0.22 -35.71 -16.15
CA THR A 629 1.21 -35.55 -15.07
C THR A 629 2.49 -34.95 -15.64
N ARG A 630 2.98 -33.92 -14.97
CA ARG A 630 4.25 -33.24 -15.30
C ARG A 630 5.16 -33.21 -14.10
N THR A 631 6.43 -33.60 -14.30
CA THR A 631 7.48 -33.50 -13.29
C THR A 631 8.57 -32.56 -13.79
N VAL A 632 8.95 -31.58 -12.96
CA VAL A 632 10.01 -30.63 -13.26
C VAL A 632 10.88 -30.40 -12.02
N THR A 633 12.15 -30.09 -12.23
CA THR A 633 13.05 -29.68 -11.16
C THR A 633 13.65 -28.33 -11.51
N ASN A 634 13.45 -27.35 -10.65
CA ASN A 634 13.92 -25.99 -10.82
C ASN A 634 15.04 -25.68 -9.84
N PHE A 635 15.92 -24.74 -10.24
CA PHE A 635 16.95 -24.21 -9.38
C PHE A 635 16.77 -22.70 -9.24
N ALA A 636 16.88 -22.18 -8.03
CA ALA A 636 16.71 -20.77 -7.73
C ALA A 636 17.87 -20.27 -6.86
N PRO A 637 18.95 -19.74 -7.47
CA PRO A 637 20.04 -19.13 -6.71
C PRO A 637 19.63 -17.79 -6.12
N THR A 638 20.15 -17.47 -4.93
CA THR A 638 19.91 -16.22 -4.22
C THR A 638 21.20 -15.65 -3.66
N MET A 639 21.34 -14.33 -3.64
CA MET A 639 22.46 -13.62 -3.01
C MET A 639 21.95 -12.31 -2.42
N ASP A 640 22.35 -11.99 -1.19
CA ASP A 640 22.11 -10.71 -0.53
C ASP A 640 23.42 -10.22 0.09
N PHE A 641 23.84 -9.04 -0.29
CA PHE A 641 25.03 -8.37 0.22
C PHE A 641 24.66 -6.99 0.73
N ARG A 642 24.92 -6.75 2.02
CA ARG A 642 24.70 -5.46 2.67
C ARG A 642 26.02 -4.95 3.23
N TRP A 643 26.42 -3.78 2.81
CA TRP A 643 27.58 -3.07 3.34
C TRP A 643 27.15 -1.82 4.08
N LYS A 644 27.54 -1.73 5.34
CA LYS A 644 27.32 -0.56 6.20
C LYS A 644 28.53 0.37 6.08
N LYS A 645 28.42 1.41 5.23
CA LYS A 645 29.48 2.42 5.02
C LYS A 645 29.71 3.24 6.27
N SER A 646 28.63 3.60 6.97
CA SER A 646 28.63 4.42 8.20
C SER A 646 27.40 4.09 9.05
N ALA A 647 27.19 4.80 10.15
CA ALA A 647 25.97 4.70 10.94
C ALA A 647 24.72 5.17 10.18
N THR A 648 24.90 5.97 9.11
CA THR A 648 23.83 6.62 8.34
C THR A 648 23.87 6.26 6.85
N GLY A 649 24.85 5.46 6.42
CA GLY A 649 25.04 5.10 5.01
C GLY A 649 25.17 3.62 4.79
N GLN A 650 24.41 3.06 3.82
CA GLN A 650 24.52 1.65 3.45
C GLN A 650 24.36 1.43 1.94
N LEU A 651 24.95 0.34 1.47
CA LEU A 651 24.74 -0.23 0.15
C LEU A 651 24.20 -1.65 0.32
N ARG A 652 23.14 -1.99 -0.38
CA ARG A 652 22.60 -3.35 -0.46
C ARG A 652 22.51 -3.82 -1.89
N PHE A 653 22.99 -5.00 -2.17
CA PHE A 653 22.81 -5.68 -3.43
C PHE A 653 22.06 -6.99 -3.18
N THR A 654 20.98 -7.22 -3.94
CA THR A 654 20.18 -8.44 -3.87
C THR A 654 20.07 -9.05 -5.25
N TYR A 655 20.36 -10.33 -5.37
CA TYR A 655 20.08 -11.13 -6.54
C TYR A 655 19.15 -12.28 -6.17
N ARG A 656 18.07 -12.44 -6.93
CA ARG A 656 17.14 -13.56 -6.75
C ARG A 656 16.69 -14.08 -8.10
N ALA A 657 16.80 -15.38 -8.29
CA ALA A 657 16.23 -16.06 -9.43
C ALA A 657 15.04 -16.92 -8.99
N ASN A 658 14.03 -16.99 -9.84
CA ASN A 658 12.87 -17.85 -9.63
C ASN A 658 12.40 -18.45 -10.96
N THR A 659 11.84 -19.65 -10.88
CA THR A 659 11.24 -20.33 -12.02
C THR A 659 9.73 -20.36 -11.85
N SER A 660 8.99 -19.95 -12.89
CA SER A 660 7.53 -20.01 -12.94
C SER A 660 7.09 -21.07 -13.96
N GLN A 661 6.20 -21.97 -13.52
CA GLN A 661 5.62 -22.97 -14.41
C GLN A 661 4.48 -22.34 -15.24
N PRO A 662 4.27 -22.79 -16.50
CA PRO A 662 3.02 -22.51 -17.21
C PRO A 662 1.83 -23.04 -16.42
N SER A 663 0.66 -22.41 -16.59
CA SER A 663 -0.56 -22.97 -16.03
C SER A 663 -0.88 -24.30 -16.70
N MET A 664 -1.51 -25.22 -15.99
CA MET A 664 -1.86 -26.53 -16.59
C MET A 664 -2.89 -26.36 -17.71
N SER A 665 -3.78 -25.37 -17.60
CA SER A 665 -4.72 -25.02 -18.68
C SER A 665 -4.01 -24.55 -19.95
N ASP A 666 -2.91 -23.81 -19.84
CA ASP A 666 -2.14 -23.37 -21.01
C ASP A 666 -1.39 -24.52 -21.70
N LEU A 667 -1.17 -25.61 -20.98
CA LEU A 667 -0.50 -26.82 -21.52
C LEU A 667 -1.43 -27.76 -22.26
N LEU A 668 -2.73 -27.59 -22.19
CA LEU A 668 -3.70 -28.42 -22.92
C LEU A 668 -3.94 -27.81 -24.31
N ASP A 669 -3.88 -28.65 -25.37
CA ASP A 669 -4.22 -28.22 -26.74
C ASP A 669 -5.75 -28.18 -26.94
N ILE A 670 -6.41 -27.36 -26.14
CA ILE A 670 -7.86 -27.18 -26.15
C ILE A 670 -8.15 -25.75 -26.54
N THR A 671 -9.12 -25.53 -27.43
CA THR A 671 -9.60 -24.22 -27.84
C THR A 671 -10.78 -23.81 -26.98
N ASP A 672 -10.68 -22.71 -26.27
CA ASP A 672 -11.76 -22.04 -25.53
C ASP A 672 -12.31 -20.89 -26.41
N ASP A 673 -13.48 -21.09 -26.99
CA ASP A 673 -14.22 -20.14 -27.81
C ASP A 673 -15.48 -19.60 -27.09
N SER A 674 -15.47 -19.64 -25.76
CA SER A 674 -16.52 -19.07 -24.91
C SER A 674 -16.76 -17.57 -25.16
N ASP A 675 -15.74 -16.84 -25.55
CA ASP A 675 -15.82 -15.53 -26.18
C ASP A 675 -15.39 -15.66 -27.65
N GLN A 676 -16.33 -15.59 -28.57
CA GLN A 676 -16.11 -15.80 -30.01
C GLN A 676 -15.23 -14.73 -30.67
N LEU A 677 -15.13 -13.57 -30.07
CA LEU A 677 -14.21 -12.51 -30.50
C LEU A 677 -12.81 -12.64 -29.89
N ASN A 678 -12.66 -13.40 -28.78
CA ASN A 678 -11.41 -13.57 -28.05
C ASN A 678 -11.16 -15.06 -27.72
N ILE A 679 -10.85 -15.84 -28.72
CA ILE A 679 -10.62 -17.27 -28.59
C ILE A 679 -9.27 -17.54 -27.92
N GLN A 680 -9.20 -18.50 -27.01
CA GLN A 680 -7.98 -18.94 -26.37
C GLN A 680 -7.63 -20.37 -26.76
N LYS A 681 -6.35 -20.65 -27.00
CA LYS A 681 -5.88 -22.02 -27.31
C LYS A 681 -4.63 -22.31 -26.47
N GLY A 682 -4.57 -23.48 -25.84
CA GLY A 682 -3.39 -23.90 -25.08
C GLY A 682 -2.23 -24.38 -25.94
N ASN A 683 -1.06 -24.59 -25.30
CA ASN A 683 0.18 -25.01 -25.94
C ASN A 683 0.93 -26.03 -25.08
N PRO A 684 0.88 -27.34 -25.39
CA PRO A 684 1.60 -28.39 -24.65
C PRO A 684 3.13 -28.23 -24.65
N GLY A 685 3.66 -27.49 -25.62
CA GLY A 685 5.12 -27.26 -25.77
C GLY A 685 5.73 -26.22 -24.83
N LEU A 686 4.95 -25.62 -23.94
CA LEU A 686 5.44 -24.56 -23.05
C LEU A 686 6.48 -25.07 -22.06
N LYS A 687 7.56 -24.30 -21.96
CA LYS A 687 8.66 -24.48 -20.99
C LYS A 687 8.48 -23.53 -19.81
N PRO A 688 9.00 -23.88 -18.62
CA PRO A 688 9.05 -22.96 -17.51
C PRO A 688 9.81 -21.67 -17.85
N SER A 689 9.34 -20.55 -17.35
CA SER A 689 10.06 -19.28 -17.42
C SER A 689 11.04 -19.15 -16.26
N PHE A 690 12.22 -18.57 -16.52
CA PHE A 690 13.24 -18.33 -15.52
C PHE A 690 13.53 -16.82 -15.44
N THR A 691 13.13 -16.23 -14.31
CA THR A 691 13.27 -14.80 -14.06
C THR A 691 14.42 -14.53 -13.10
N GLN A 692 15.29 -13.60 -13.46
CA GLN A 692 16.41 -13.14 -12.65
C GLN A 692 16.20 -11.67 -12.29
N ASN A 693 16.27 -11.35 -11.00
CA ASN A 693 16.06 -10.02 -10.45
C ASN A 693 17.34 -9.55 -9.75
N PHE A 694 17.84 -8.40 -10.16
CA PHE A 694 18.98 -7.71 -9.56
C PHE A 694 18.49 -6.39 -8.97
N GLN A 695 18.82 -6.13 -7.72
CA GLN A 695 18.48 -4.90 -7.04
C GLN A 695 19.72 -4.33 -6.36
N LEU A 696 20.00 -3.07 -6.62
CA LEU A 696 21.01 -2.28 -5.90
C LEU A 696 20.31 -1.13 -5.22
N PHE A 697 20.59 -0.96 -3.94
CA PHE A 697 20.05 0.11 -3.14
C PHE A 697 21.18 0.80 -2.38
N TYR A 698 21.29 2.11 -2.53
CA TYR A 698 22.22 2.94 -1.78
C TYR A 698 21.47 4.07 -1.10
N ASN A 699 21.76 4.29 0.16
CA ASN A 699 21.28 5.46 0.89
C ASN A 699 22.36 6.00 1.82
N ASP A 700 22.38 7.33 1.97
CA ASP A 700 23.23 8.02 2.93
C ASP A 700 22.56 9.29 3.44
N TYR A 701 22.79 9.65 4.70
CA TYR A 701 22.27 10.84 5.32
C TYR A 701 23.39 11.67 5.94
N PHE A 702 23.51 12.91 5.50
CA PHE A 702 24.52 13.87 5.94
C PHE A 702 23.88 14.82 6.97
N GLN A 703 24.01 14.47 8.25
CA GLN A 703 23.36 15.16 9.36
C GLN A 703 23.69 16.67 9.41
N LYS A 704 24.96 17.03 9.13
CA LYS A 704 25.43 18.42 9.17
C LYS A 704 24.67 19.35 8.21
N HIS A 705 24.19 18.82 7.09
CA HIS A 705 23.47 19.57 6.06
C HIS A 705 22.01 19.14 5.92
N GLN A 706 21.50 18.32 6.83
CA GLN A 706 20.14 17.72 6.75
C GLN A 706 19.83 17.17 5.35
N ARG A 707 20.81 16.48 4.77
CA ARG A 707 20.78 16.03 3.38
C ARG A 707 20.62 14.53 3.33
N ALA A 708 19.58 14.05 2.63
CA ALA A 708 19.37 12.65 2.32
C ALA A 708 19.62 12.39 0.83
N VAL A 709 20.38 11.35 0.55
CA VAL A 709 20.62 10.85 -0.81
C VAL A 709 20.21 9.41 -0.85
N MET A 710 19.44 9.01 -1.86
CA MET A 710 19.07 7.63 -2.09
C MET A 710 19.11 7.33 -3.58
N THR A 711 19.59 6.15 -3.91
CA THR A 711 19.58 5.61 -5.27
C THR A 711 19.20 4.16 -5.24
N PHE A 712 18.35 3.74 -6.17
CA PHE A 712 18.07 2.33 -6.39
C PHE A 712 18.16 2.00 -7.88
N VAL A 713 18.61 0.78 -8.15
CA VAL A 713 18.63 0.19 -9.48
C VAL A 713 17.96 -1.16 -9.40
N ASN A 714 16.94 -1.37 -10.21
CA ASN A 714 16.31 -2.67 -10.37
C ASN A 714 16.46 -3.11 -11.82
N PHE A 715 16.87 -4.34 -12.02
CA PHE A 715 16.94 -4.97 -13.33
C PHE A 715 16.33 -6.36 -13.26
N SER A 716 15.46 -6.67 -14.19
CA SER A 716 14.80 -7.97 -14.30
C SER A 716 14.87 -8.49 -15.72
N THR A 717 15.26 -9.75 -15.89
CA THR A 717 15.26 -10.44 -17.18
C THR A 717 14.64 -11.81 -17.06
N THR A 718 13.86 -12.22 -18.09
CA THR A 718 13.15 -13.49 -18.08
C THR A 718 13.53 -14.31 -19.30
N ALA A 719 14.16 -15.46 -19.06
CA ALA A 719 14.37 -16.46 -20.07
C ALA A 719 13.12 -17.36 -20.22
N ASN A 720 12.81 -17.77 -21.44
CA ASN A 720 11.59 -18.53 -21.77
C ASN A 720 10.31 -17.84 -21.26
N SER A 721 10.23 -16.52 -21.37
CA SER A 721 9.03 -15.77 -20.99
C SER A 721 7.84 -16.32 -21.77
N ILE A 722 6.71 -16.52 -21.09
CA ILE A 722 5.45 -16.94 -21.73
C ILE A 722 4.76 -15.68 -22.22
N ALA A 723 4.63 -15.54 -23.53
CA ALA A 723 3.95 -14.43 -24.18
C ALA A 723 2.80 -14.96 -25.04
N ASN A 724 1.74 -14.19 -25.14
CA ASN A 724 0.62 -14.54 -25.99
C ASN A 724 0.95 -14.24 -27.46
N LYS A 725 0.77 -15.24 -28.31
CA LYS A 725 0.71 -15.10 -29.76
C LYS A 725 -0.75 -14.82 -30.12
N VAL A 726 -0.99 -13.67 -30.75
CA VAL A 726 -2.32 -13.28 -31.19
C VAL A 726 -2.43 -13.46 -32.71
N THR A 727 -3.42 -14.22 -33.14
CA THR A 727 -3.73 -14.45 -34.55
C THR A 727 -5.06 -13.79 -34.86
N LEU A 728 -5.09 -12.95 -35.91
CA LEU A 728 -6.32 -12.34 -36.40
C LEU A 728 -7.12 -13.38 -37.19
N LEU A 729 -8.39 -13.50 -36.89
CA LEU A 729 -9.36 -14.34 -37.56
C LEU A 729 -10.38 -13.46 -38.33
N ASP A 730 -11.17 -14.10 -39.17
CA ASP A 730 -12.23 -13.44 -39.92
C ASP A 730 -13.27 -12.81 -38.95
N GLY A 731 -13.98 -11.79 -39.41
CA GLY A 731 -14.98 -11.10 -38.60
C GLY A 731 -14.42 -10.27 -37.44
N GLY A 732 -13.10 -10.03 -37.41
CA GLY A 732 -12.44 -9.26 -36.35
C GLY A 732 -12.19 -10.02 -35.05
N ALA A 733 -12.44 -11.32 -35.04
CA ALA A 733 -12.10 -12.21 -33.94
C ALA A 733 -10.57 -12.41 -33.86
N ARG A 734 -10.07 -12.75 -32.68
CA ARG A 734 -8.66 -13.04 -32.45
C ARG A 734 -8.49 -14.31 -31.64
N MET A 735 -7.53 -15.13 -32.03
CA MET A 735 -7.12 -16.29 -31.27
C MET A 735 -5.80 -15.99 -30.55
N THR A 736 -5.77 -16.26 -29.26
CA THR A 736 -4.60 -16.10 -28.41
C THR A 736 -4.07 -17.45 -27.99
N ARG A 737 -2.77 -17.68 -28.21
CA ARG A 737 -2.05 -18.89 -27.79
C ARG A 737 -0.77 -18.52 -27.04
N PRO A 738 -0.51 -19.06 -25.84
CA PRO A 738 0.72 -18.81 -25.11
C PRO A 738 1.90 -19.53 -25.77
N GLU A 739 3.03 -18.83 -25.92
CA GLU A 739 4.28 -19.37 -26.45
C GLU A 739 5.48 -18.85 -25.67
N ASN A 740 6.58 -19.63 -25.64
CA ASN A 740 7.80 -19.17 -25.01
C ASN A 740 8.59 -18.24 -25.93
N ILE A 741 9.06 -17.14 -25.39
CA ILE A 741 9.88 -16.17 -26.08
C ILE A 741 11.01 -15.65 -25.19
N ASN A 742 12.16 -15.35 -25.79
CA ASN A 742 13.29 -14.72 -25.11
C ASN A 742 13.45 -13.26 -25.54
N GLY A 743 14.04 -12.45 -24.66
CA GLY A 743 14.33 -11.05 -24.91
C GLY A 743 13.58 -10.08 -24.03
N ASN A 744 12.65 -10.56 -23.17
CA ASN A 744 11.93 -9.71 -22.22
C ASN A 744 12.81 -9.32 -21.04
N TRP A 745 13.04 -8.04 -20.87
CA TRP A 745 13.75 -7.47 -19.73
C TRP A 745 13.27 -6.06 -19.41
N ASN A 746 13.46 -5.64 -18.19
CA ASN A 746 13.18 -4.28 -17.77
C ASN A 746 14.22 -3.82 -16.74
N GLY A 747 14.41 -2.52 -16.69
CA GLY A 747 15.27 -1.89 -15.71
C GLY A 747 14.72 -0.53 -15.31
N ASN A 748 14.96 -0.17 -14.06
CA ASN A 748 14.69 1.19 -13.63
C ASN A 748 15.75 1.68 -12.65
N VAL A 749 16.06 2.97 -12.74
CA VAL A 749 17.00 3.69 -11.87
C VAL A 749 16.24 4.83 -11.21
N GLY A 750 16.22 4.84 -9.89
CA GLY A 750 15.64 5.92 -9.12
C GLY A 750 16.70 6.67 -8.34
N PHE A 751 16.58 7.99 -8.30
CA PHE A 751 17.41 8.89 -7.52
C PHE A 751 16.54 9.85 -6.72
N MET A 752 16.80 9.97 -5.45
CA MET A 752 16.14 10.92 -4.56
C MET A 752 17.21 11.78 -3.87
N PHE A 753 16.96 13.06 -3.85
CA PHE A 753 17.76 14.02 -3.12
C PHE A 753 16.85 14.97 -2.34
N ASN A 754 17.09 15.07 -1.05
CA ASN A 754 16.41 15.99 -0.15
C ASN A 754 17.46 16.82 0.61
N THR A 755 17.31 18.13 0.69
CA THR A 755 18.21 18.98 1.45
C THR A 755 17.50 20.20 2.01
N ALA A 756 17.85 20.58 3.23
CA ALA A 756 17.58 21.91 3.72
C ALA A 756 18.64 22.89 3.18
N LEU A 757 18.21 24.07 2.71
CA LEU A 757 19.10 25.11 2.21
C LEU A 757 19.63 26.01 3.35
N ASP A 758 18.92 26.03 4.48
CA ASP A 758 19.27 26.78 5.67
C ASP A 758 19.42 25.85 6.88
N SER A 759 20.18 26.29 7.88
CA SER A 759 20.45 25.51 9.10
C SER A 759 19.21 25.31 9.97
N ALA A 760 18.22 26.19 9.86
CA ALA A 760 16.95 26.11 10.58
C ALA A 760 15.94 25.17 9.90
N GLY A 761 16.18 24.75 8.66
CA GLY A 761 15.31 23.86 7.89
C GLY A 761 14.02 24.52 7.42
N TYR A 762 13.98 25.86 7.31
CA TYR A 762 12.83 26.57 6.74
C TYR A 762 12.67 26.33 5.25
N PHE A 763 13.79 26.39 4.52
CA PHE A 763 13.83 26.13 3.08
C PHE A 763 14.25 24.70 2.80
N ASN A 764 13.44 23.99 2.05
CA ASN A 764 13.73 22.60 1.67
C ASN A 764 13.52 22.41 0.18
N VAL A 765 14.41 21.62 -0.43
CA VAL A 765 14.32 21.20 -1.81
C VAL A 765 14.32 19.68 -1.86
N ASN A 766 13.36 19.11 -2.58
CA ASN A 766 13.23 17.69 -2.82
C ASN A 766 13.26 17.45 -4.31
N THR A 767 13.99 16.43 -4.74
CA THR A 767 13.89 15.91 -6.11
C THR A 767 13.76 14.39 -6.08
N PHE A 768 12.99 13.88 -7.01
CA PHE A 768 12.87 12.45 -7.27
C PHE A 768 12.84 12.20 -8.76
N THR A 769 13.90 11.54 -9.26
CA THR A 769 14.06 11.14 -10.65
C THR A 769 13.88 9.63 -10.74
N ASN A 770 13.08 9.15 -11.68
CA ASN A 770 13.01 7.73 -12.00
C ASN A 770 13.09 7.54 -13.52
N LEU A 771 14.07 6.76 -13.95
CA LEU A 771 14.29 6.38 -15.35
C LEU A 771 13.94 4.91 -15.48
N GLY A 772 12.94 4.60 -16.29
CA GLY A 772 12.48 3.24 -16.56
C GLY A 772 12.72 2.88 -18.02
N TYR A 773 13.14 1.64 -18.26
CA TYR A 773 13.22 1.07 -19.59
C TYR A 773 12.66 -0.34 -19.60
N VAL A 774 11.78 -0.60 -20.56
CA VAL A 774 11.15 -1.92 -20.75
C VAL A 774 11.37 -2.36 -22.18
N HIS A 775 11.87 -3.57 -22.36
CA HIS A 775 12.01 -4.24 -23.63
C HIS A 775 11.09 -5.45 -23.66
N ASN A 776 9.95 -5.30 -24.34
CA ASN A 776 8.94 -6.34 -24.50
C ASN A 776 9.06 -6.98 -25.88
N VAL A 777 9.14 -8.30 -25.90
CA VAL A 777 9.09 -9.10 -27.11
C VAL A 777 7.83 -9.96 -27.08
N GLY A 778 7.08 -9.97 -28.16
CA GLY A 778 5.87 -10.74 -28.34
C GLY A 778 5.79 -11.35 -29.72
N PHE A 779 4.74 -12.13 -29.95
CA PHE A 779 4.43 -12.67 -31.28
C PHE A 779 3.18 -12.00 -31.83
N VAL A 780 3.20 -11.75 -33.12
CA VAL A 780 2.04 -11.32 -33.89
C VAL A 780 1.87 -12.22 -35.10
N ASN A 781 0.62 -12.39 -35.54
CA ASN A 781 0.28 -13.16 -36.73
C ASN A 781 -0.87 -12.46 -37.46
N ASP A 782 -0.66 -12.11 -38.70
CA ASP A 782 -1.64 -11.45 -39.58
C ASP A 782 -2.60 -12.41 -40.29
N GLY A 783 -2.62 -13.68 -39.87
CA GLY A 783 -3.34 -14.78 -40.50
C GLY A 783 -2.51 -15.50 -41.59
N LYS A 784 -1.34 -14.98 -41.97
CA LYS A 784 -0.49 -15.54 -43.02
C LYS A 784 0.92 -15.92 -42.54
N SER A 785 1.50 -15.11 -41.65
CA SER A 785 2.88 -15.33 -41.17
C SER A 785 3.04 -14.94 -39.70
N ASP A 786 3.94 -15.67 -39.03
CA ASP A 786 4.38 -15.34 -37.69
C ASP A 786 5.54 -14.36 -37.71
N ALA A 787 5.43 -13.27 -36.97
CA ALA A 787 6.50 -12.30 -36.78
C ALA A 787 6.75 -12.03 -35.28
N LYS A 788 8.00 -11.76 -34.92
CA LYS A 788 8.31 -11.20 -33.61
C LYS A 788 8.03 -9.70 -33.63
N SER A 789 7.40 -9.24 -32.59
CA SER A 789 7.18 -7.81 -32.36
C SER A 789 7.99 -7.37 -31.15
N VAL A 790 8.79 -6.34 -31.32
CA VAL A 790 9.54 -5.72 -30.23
C VAL A 790 8.93 -4.34 -29.94
N THR A 791 8.61 -4.12 -28.69
CA THR A 791 8.21 -2.79 -28.20
C THR A 791 9.15 -2.37 -27.08
N THR A 792 9.73 -1.20 -27.22
CA THR A 792 10.51 -0.57 -26.17
C THR A 792 9.75 0.60 -25.57
N SER A 793 9.81 0.73 -24.26
CA SER A 793 9.21 1.83 -23.52
C SER A 793 10.25 2.47 -22.62
N THR A 794 10.52 3.74 -22.85
CA THR A 794 11.35 4.56 -21.96
C THR A 794 10.44 5.50 -21.18
N THR A 795 10.51 5.43 -19.86
CA THR A 795 9.78 6.33 -18.96
C THR A 795 10.76 7.23 -18.24
N ILE A 796 10.53 8.53 -18.30
CA ILE A 796 11.26 9.53 -17.51
C ILE A 796 10.25 10.18 -16.58
N MET A 797 10.43 9.97 -15.29
CA MET A 797 9.65 10.64 -14.26
C MET A 797 10.57 11.57 -13.47
N GLU A 798 10.23 12.83 -13.40
CA GLU A 798 10.90 13.81 -12.56
C GLU A 798 9.88 14.51 -11.67
N ARG A 799 10.24 14.69 -10.40
CA ARG A 799 9.47 15.50 -9.44
C ARG A 799 10.40 16.44 -8.73
N LEU A 800 10.04 17.70 -8.71
CA LEU A 800 10.74 18.76 -8.02
C LEU A 800 9.78 19.44 -7.06
N ALA A 801 10.23 19.71 -5.83
CA ALA A 801 9.48 20.53 -4.90
C ALA A 801 10.44 21.43 -4.11
N ALA A 802 10.07 22.68 -4.00
CA ALA A 802 10.75 23.66 -3.16
C ALA A 802 9.74 24.23 -2.17
N SER A 803 10.06 24.21 -0.89
CA SER A 803 9.15 24.68 0.15
C SER A 803 9.84 25.57 1.14
N TYR A 804 9.15 26.65 1.52
CA TYR A 804 9.45 27.45 2.69
C TYR A 804 8.37 27.24 3.75
N ARG A 805 8.75 27.01 4.99
CA ARG A 805 7.80 26.79 6.07
C ARG A 805 8.32 27.39 7.38
N ASN A 806 7.47 28.15 8.02
CA ASN A 806 7.65 28.59 9.41
C ASN A 806 6.43 28.22 10.26
N ASP A 807 6.28 28.78 11.46
CA ASP A 807 5.23 28.38 12.41
C ASP A 807 3.81 28.71 11.95
N TRP A 808 3.62 29.75 11.14
CA TRP A 808 2.32 30.25 10.73
C TRP A 808 2.08 30.25 9.21
N PHE A 809 3.18 30.15 8.42
CA PHE A 809 3.13 30.26 6.96
C PHE A 809 3.88 29.09 6.30
N GLU A 810 3.31 28.54 5.24
CA GLU A 810 3.94 27.55 4.39
C GLU A 810 3.65 27.87 2.91
N ILE A 811 4.66 27.83 2.08
CA ILE A 811 4.53 27.84 0.63
C ILE A 811 5.34 26.69 0.07
N GLU A 812 4.76 25.97 -0.88
CA GLU A 812 5.42 24.93 -1.64
C GLU A 812 5.16 25.16 -3.12
N LEU A 813 6.20 25.14 -3.92
CA LEU A 813 6.16 25.08 -5.36
C LEU A 813 6.51 23.67 -5.77
N ASN A 814 5.74 23.09 -6.66
CA ASN A 814 5.98 21.73 -7.16
C ASN A 814 5.90 21.69 -8.69
N GLY A 815 6.70 20.80 -9.25
CA GLY A 815 6.69 20.47 -10.65
C GLY A 815 6.90 18.98 -10.82
N SER A 816 6.25 18.39 -11.81
CA SER A 816 6.49 17.01 -12.14
C SER A 816 6.29 16.77 -13.64
N LEU A 817 7.09 15.87 -14.16
CA LEU A 817 7.09 15.42 -15.53
C LEU A 817 6.99 13.90 -15.56
N ASN A 818 6.10 13.36 -16.37
CA ASN A 818 6.10 11.95 -16.74
C ASN A 818 6.08 11.86 -18.26
N TYR A 819 7.20 11.52 -18.83
CA TYR A 819 7.38 11.32 -20.24
C TYR A 819 7.52 9.84 -20.55
N ASN A 820 6.71 9.35 -21.47
CA ASN A 820 6.80 7.99 -21.97
C ASN A 820 7.10 8.04 -23.46
N HIS A 821 8.24 7.44 -23.84
CA HIS A 821 8.67 7.25 -25.21
C HIS A 821 8.53 5.76 -25.56
N ASN A 822 7.62 5.45 -26.48
CA ASN A 822 7.35 4.08 -26.87
C ASN A 822 7.67 3.89 -28.36
N ARG A 823 8.36 2.80 -28.66
CA ARG A 823 8.66 2.37 -30.02
C ARG A 823 8.18 0.95 -30.25
N SER A 824 7.48 0.74 -31.34
CA SER A 824 7.08 -0.58 -31.83
C SER A 824 7.76 -0.84 -33.16
N GLU A 825 8.35 -2.01 -33.33
CA GLU A 825 8.91 -2.42 -34.61
C GLU A 825 7.85 -2.54 -35.71
N LEU A 826 6.61 -2.81 -35.32
CA LEU A 826 5.46 -2.91 -36.23
C LEU A 826 4.90 -1.55 -36.63
N GLN A 827 5.13 -0.50 -35.86
CA GLN A 827 4.54 0.83 -36.05
C GLN A 827 5.66 1.89 -36.01
N LYS A 828 6.66 1.74 -36.88
CA LYS A 828 7.86 2.59 -36.91
C LYS A 828 7.58 4.07 -37.14
N ASN A 829 6.50 4.37 -37.85
CA ASN A 829 6.13 5.74 -38.23
C ASN A 829 5.16 6.43 -37.29
N ASN A 830 4.63 5.73 -36.29
CA ASN A 830 3.68 6.28 -35.35
C ASN A 830 4.42 6.88 -34.15
N ASN A 831 4.11 8.14 -33.84
CA ASN A 831 4.57 8.75 -32.60
C ASN A 831 3.72 8.20 -31.45
N LEU A 832 4.35 7.39 -30.60
CA LEU A 832 3.73 6.81 -29.40
C LEU A 832 4.17 7.54 -28.13
N ASP A 833 4.63 8.77 -28.26
CA ASP A 833 5.09 9.59 -27.15
C ASP A 833 3.95 10.21 -26.39
N THR A 834 4.00 10.15 -25.08
CA THR A 834 3.08 10.88 -24.22
C THR A 834 3.81 11.72 -23.19
N TRP A 835 3.29 12.89 -22.98
CA TRP A 835 3.76 13.85 -22.00
C TRP A 835 2.66 14.14 -20.99
N GLN A 836 2.96 13.96 -19.74
CA GLN A 836 2.12 14.41 -18.64
C GLN A 836 2.98 15.28 -17.74
N PHE A 837 2.62 16.52 -17.56
CA PHE A 837 3.36 17.44 -16.69
C PHE A 837 2.38 18.23 -15.81
N THR A 838 2.81 18.43 -14.58
CA THR A 838 2.07 19.18 -13.59
C THR A 838 2.99 20.23 -13.02
N TYR A 839 2.51 21.45 -12.88
CA TYR A 839 3.20 22.51 -12.16
C TYR A 839 2.19 23.32 -11.37
N GLY A 840 2.62 23.79 -10.23
CA GLY A 840 1.74 24.53 -9.33
C GLY A 840 2.35 24.73 -7.96
N GLY A 841 1.48 24.92 -6.99
CA GLY A 841 1.93 25.11 -5.63
C GLY A 841 0.82 25.08 -4.60
N MET A 842 1.23 25.13 -3.37
CA MET A 842 0.38 25.19 -2.19
C MET A 842 0.77 26.38 -1.32
N VAL A 843 -0.22 27.03 -0.74
CA VAL A 843 -0.03 28.03 0.31
C VAL A 843 -0.86 27.61 1.52
N GLY A 844 -0.24 27.65 2.69
CA GLY A 844 -0.87 27.40 3.98
C GLY A 844 -0.58 28.53 4.96
N VAL A 845 -1.62 29.09 5.57
CA VAL A 845 -1.52 30.16 6.56
C VAL A 845 -2.30 29.77 7.81
N THR A 846 -1.72 29.95 8.97
CA THR A 846 -2.43 29.79 10.25
C THR A 846 -2.36 31.09 11.04
N ALA A 847 -3.51 31.69 11.25
CA ALA A 847 -3.63 32.91 12.03
C ALA A 847 -3.41 32.65 13.54
N PRO A 848 -2.95 33.64 14.32
CA PRO A 848 -2.72 33.47 15.75
C PRO A 848 -3.94 33.02 16.56
N TRP A 849 -5.15 33.32 16.07
CA TRP A 849 -6.42 32.93 16.70
C TRP A 849 -6.91 31.55 16.27
N GLY A 850 -6.10 30.77 15.50
CA GLY A 850 -6.38 29.38 15.16
C GLY A 850 -7.14 29.13 13.87
N THR A 851 -7.43 30.17 13.06
CA THR A 851 -7.94 29.98 11.69
C THR A 851 -6.81 29.51 10.78
N SER A 852 -7.03 28.46 10.01
CA SER A 852 -6.07 27.94 9.04
C SER A 852 -6.68 27.93 7.65
N LEU A 853 -5.98 28.53 6.70
CA LEU A 853 -6.28 28.50 5.28
C LEU A 853 -5.21 27.66 4.58
N THR A 854 -5.63 26.70 3.78
CA THR A 854 -4.76 25.94 2.89
C THR A 854 -5.35 25.94 1.50
N THR A 855 -4.57 26.30 0.50
CA THR A 855 -5.00 26.25 -0.89
C THR A 855 -3.90 25.65 -1.76
N ASN A 856 -4.28 24.86 -2.75
CA ASN A 856 -3.35 24.36 -3.76
C ASN A 856 -3.95 24.53 -5.15
N MET A 857 -3.11 24.88 -6.08
CA MET A 857 -3.46 25.07 -7.48
C MET A 857 -2.39 24.39 -8.34
N ASN A 858 -2.82 23.48 -9.20
CA ASN A 858 -1.94 22.72 -10.07
C ASN A 858 -2.51 22.67 -11.48
N MET A 859 -1.71 23.07 -12.46
CA MET A 859 -1.98 22.84 -13.86
C MET A 859 -1.49 21.45 -14.24
N GLN A 860 -2.40 20.58 -14.69
CA GLN A 860 -2.08 19.28 -15.28
C GLN A 860 -2.25 19.35 -16.79
N SER A 861 -1.27 18.90 -17.52
CA SER A 861 -1.31 18.92 -18.98
C SER A 861 -0.96 17.56 -19.54
N ARG A 862 -1.71 17.12 -20.53
CA ARG A 862 -1.49 15.85 -21.24
C ARG A 862 -1.35 16.10 -22.74
N ARG A 863 -0.42 15.39 -23.36
CA ARG A 863 -0.12 15.47 -24.79
C ARG A 863 0.27 14.11 -25.34
N GLY A 864 0.05 13.92 -26.64
CA GLY A 864 0.45 12.72 -27.37
C GLY A 864 -0.60 11.62 -27.39
N TYR A 865 -1.84 11.88 -26.94
CA TYR A 865 -2.94 10.93 -27.03
C TYR A 865 -3.59 10.99 -28.43
N SER A 866 -4.02 9.83 -28.96
CA SER A 866 -4.64 9.72 -30.28
C SER A 866 -6.02 10.35 -30.31
N ASP A 867 -6.83 10.08 -29.31
CA ASP A 867 -8.07 10.84 -29.09
C ASP A 867 -7.71 12.26 -28.64
N LYS A 868 -8.03 13.24 -29.47
CA LYS A 868 -7.71 14.65 -29.21
C LYS A 868 -8.38 15.18 -27.93
N SER A 869 -9.53 14.62 -27.55
CA SER A 869 -10.23 14.98 -26.31
C SER A 869 -9.45 14.66 -25.05
N MET A 870 -8.51 13.70 -25.14
CA MET A 870 -7.63 13.29 -24.03
C MET A 870 -6.38 14.17 -23.88
N ASN A 871 -6.10 15.09 -24.84
CA ASN A 871 -4.98 16.03 -24.76
C ASN A 871 -5.42 17.32 -24.04
N THR A 872 -5.52 17.24 -22.72
CA THR A 872 -6.15 18.27 -21.88
C THR A 872 -5.15 19.19 -21.21
N ASN A 873 -5.62 20.37 -20.79
CA ASN A 873 -5.04 21.23 -19.79
C ASN A 873 -6.07 21.40 -18.68
N GLU A 874 -5.73 21.00 -17.48
CA GLU A 874 -6.63 20.95 -16.34
C GLU A 874 -6.03 21.79 -15.21
N LEU A 875 -6.63 22.94 -14.91
CA LEU A 875 -6.25 23.74 -13.75
C LEU A 875 -7.08 23.29 -12.55
N ILE A 876 -6.50 22.44 -11.71
CA ILE A 876 -7.18 21.92 -10.53
C ILE A 876 -6.87 22.82 -9.35
N TRP A 877 -7.90 23.43 -8.82
CA TRP A 877 -7.82 24.32 -7.67
C TRP A 877 -8.63 23.77 -6.51
N ASN A 878 -7.97 23.58 -5.35
CA ASN A 878 -8.62 23.15 -4.11
C ASN A 878 -8.31 24.16 -3.00
N ALA A 879 -9.26 24.35 -2.10
CA ALA A 879 -9.12 25.25 -0.97
C ALA A 879 -9.77 24.66 0.28
N GLN A 880 -9.18 24.93 1.43
CA GLN A 880 -9.72 24.58 2.74
C GLN A 880 -9.54 25.73 3.71
N ILE A 881 -10.60 26.09 4.41
CA ILE A 881 -10.56 26.96 5.57
C ILE A 881 -11.04 26.19 6.78
N SER A 882 -10.32 26.28 7.88
CA SER A 882 -10.68 25.62 9.13
C SER A 882 -10.49 26.53 10.33
N GLN A 883 -11.40 26.39 11.30
CA GLN A 883 -11.35 27.11 12.58
C GLN A 883 -11.44 26.10 13.72
N SER A 884 -10.47 26.16 14.61
CA SER A 884 -10.47 25.34 15.82
C SER A 884 -11.03 26.09 17.02
N PHE A 885 -11.86 25.38 17.78
CA PHE A 885 -12.56 25.89 18.96
C PHE A 885 -12.28 24.99 20.16
N LEU A 886 -12.65 25.45 21.34
CA LEU A 886 -12.51 24.77 22.61
C LEU A 886 -11.04 24.59 23.04
N ARG A 887 -10.85 24.28 24.33
CA ARG A 887 -9.51 24.04 24.88
C ARG A 887 -8.85 22.82 24.22
N GLY A 888 -7.61 22.98 23.78
CA GLY A 888 -6.86 21.92 23.14
C GLY A 888 -7.30 21.61 21.71
N ASN A 889 -7.98 22.57 21.06
CA ASN A 889 -8.52 22.40 19.68
C ASN A 889 -9.42 21.18 19.53
N ALA A 890 -10.25 20.93 20.58
CA ALA A 890 -11.09 19.75 20.61
C ALA A 890 -12.19 19.74 19.53
N LEU A 891 -12.68 20.90 19.10
CA LEU A 891 -13.64 21.02 18.00
C LEU A 891 -13.00 21.80 16.85
N THR A 892 -13.08 21.28 15.64
CA THR A 892 -12.66 21.99 14.42
C THR A 892 -13.80 21.95 13.42
N VAL A 893 -14.13 23.09 12.84
CA VAL A 893 -15.04 23.21 11.71
C VAL A 893 -14.19 23.55 10.48
N SER A 894 -14.39 22.82 9.39
CA SER A 894 -13.60 22.98 8.16
C SER A 894 -14.48 22.95 6.93
N LEU A 895 -14.38 23.97 6.11
CA LEU A 895 -14.96 24.00 4.76
C LEU A 895 -13.87 23.61 3.77
N GLN A 896 -14.13 22.58 2.97
CA GLN A 896 -13.23 22.07 1.94
C GLN A 896 -13.91 22.18 0.58
N LEU A 897 -13.20 22.74 -0.38
CA LEU A 897 -13.62 22.90 -1.76
C LEU A 897 -12.64 22.15 -2.66
N TYR A 898 -13.17 21.27 -3.48
CA TYR A 898 -12.40 20.40 -4.39
C TYR A 898 -12.70 20.76 -5.82
N ASP A 899 -11.64 20.81 -6.65
CA ASP A 899 -11.74 21.10 -8.09
C ASP A 899 -12.70 22.25 -8.39
N ILE A 900 -12.44 23.42 -7.79
CA ILE A 900 -13.31 24.60 -7.86
C ILE A 900 -13.65 24.98 -9.31
N LEU A 901 -12.74 24.72 -10.24
CA LEU A 901 -12.88 25.05 -11.65
C LEU A 901 -13.53 23.94 -12.50
N LYS A 902 -13.86 22.78 -11.92
CA LYS A 902 -14.50 21.63 -12.60
C LYS A 902 -13.71 21.12 -13.81
N GLN A 903 -12.38 21.03 -13.68
CA GLN A 903 -11.52 20.66 -14.82
C GLN A 903 -10.88 19.27 -14.68
N GLN A 904 -11.10 18.56 -13.60
CA GLN A 904 -10.47 17.26 -13.39
C GLN A 904 -11.06 16.19 -14.33
N SER A 905 -10.19 15.49 -15.07
CA SER A 905 -10.53 14.30 -15.86
C SER A 905 -9.65 13.10 -15.48
N THR A 906 -10.04 11.91 -15.96
CA THR A 906 -9.31 10.67 -15.69
C THR A 906 -9.02 9.95 -16.99
N VAL A 907 -7.76 9.99 -17.43
CA VAL A 907 -7.28 9.33 -18.64
C VAL A 907 -6.07 8.49 -18.32
N SER A 908 -6.02 7.26 -18.85
CA SER A 908 -4.86 6.39 -18.76
C SER A 908 -4.48 5.82 -20.12
N ARG A 909 -3.18 5.62 -20.35
CA ARG A 909 -2.64 4.94 -21.53
C ARG A 909 -1.89 3.68 -21.12
N THR A 910 -2.15 2.59 -21.83
CA THR A 910 -1.40 1.33 -21.73
C THR A 910 -0.82 0.97 -23.08
N ILE A 911 0.46 0.60 -23.09
CA ILE A 911 1.15 0.16 -24.30
C ILE A 911 1.85 -1.17 -24.02
N SER A 912 1.69 -2.11 -24.95
CA SER A 912 2.38 -3.41 -24.96
C SER A 912 2.99 -3.68 -26.34
N ALA A 913 3.67 -4.82 -26.49
CA ALA A 913 4.23 -5.23 -27.78
C ALA A 913 3.20 -5.34 -28.92
N MET A 914 1.93 -5.50 -28.58
CA MET A 914 0.88 -5.80 -29.57
C MET A 914 -0.29 -4.81 -29.54
N MET A 915 -0.37 -3.92 -28.56
CA MET A 915 -1.56 -3.09 -28.36
C MET A 915 -1.21 -1.75 -27.72
N ARG A 916 -1.86 -0.69 -28.21
CA ARG A 916 -2.00 0.61 -27.54
C ARG A 916 -3.46 0.78 -27.12
N SER A 917 -3.70 1.29 -25.92
CA SER A 917 -5.05 1.54 -25.43
C SER A 917 -5.09 2.81 -24.61
N ASP A 918 -6.00 3.70 -24.95
CA ASP A 918 -6.35 4.93 -24.21
C ASP A 918 -7.71 4.76 -23.57
N THR A 919 -7.83 5.05 -22.30
CA THR A 919 -9.07 4.86 -21.55
C THR A 919 -9.36 6.09 -20.71
N GLU A 920 -10.56 6.63 -20.82
CA GLU A 920 -11.12 7.67 -20.00
C GLU A 920 -12.17 7.07 -19.05
N TYR A 921 -12.19 7.52 -17.80
CA TYR A 921 -13.12 7.06 -16.78
C TYR A 921 -13.94 8.22 -16.23
N ASN A 922 -15.14 7.94 -15.71
CA ASN A 922 -15.85 8.91 -14.90
C ASN A 922 -15.05 9.21 -13.62
N ALA A 923 -15.10 10.45 -13.17
CA ALA A 923 -14.39 10.94 -11.98
C ALA A 923 -15.32 11.77 -11.11
N ILE A 924 -14.96 11.91 -9.84
CA ILE A 924 -15.58 12.89 -8.97
C ILE A 924 -15.15 14.27 -9.46
N THR A 925 -16.14 15.09 -9.86
CA THR A 925 -15.94 16.48 -10.23
C THR A 925 -16.01 17.40 -9.02
N SER A 926 -16.07 18.69 -9.25
CA SER A 926 -16.11 19.75 -8.24
C SER A 926 -17.20 19.55 -7.18
N TYR A 927 -16.83 19.66 -5.92
CA TYR A 927 -17.75 19.64 -4.79
C TYR A 927 -17.16 20.40 -3.59
N GLY A 928 -18.04 20.83 -2.69
CA GLY A 928 -17.67 21.43 -1.41
C GLY A 928 -18.20 20.57 -0.25
N MET A 929 -17.42 20.49 0.83
CA MET A 929 -17.80 19.75 2.04
C MET A 929 -17.57 20.57 3.29
N LEU A 930 -18.54 20.56 4.20
CA LEU A 930 -18.40 21.09 5.55
C LEU A 930 -18.14 19.94 6.52
N HIS A 931 -16.97 19.94 7.15
CA HIS A 931 -16.52 18.98 8.14
C HIS A 931 -16.70 19.54 9.56
N VAL A 932 -17.19 18.73 10.47
CA VAL A 932 -17.21 18.95 11.90
C VAL A 932 -16.39 17.85 12.56
N ILE A 933 -15.23 18.24 13.11
CA ILE A 933 -14.26 17.31 13.67
C ILE A 933 -14.18 17.52 15.17
N TYR A 934 -14.51 16.48 15.96
CA TYR A 934 -14.42 16.50 17.40
C TYR A 934 -13.36 15.51 17.91
N ARG A 935 -12.44 16.01 18.73
CA ARG A 935 -11.32 15.24 19.28
C ARG A 935 -11.41 15.18 20.79
N LEU A 936 -11.58 13.98 21.33
CA LEU A 936 -11.56 13.71 22.75
C LEU A 936 -10.25 12.97 23.09
N ASN A 937 -9.42 13.61 23.91
CA ASN A 937 -8.14 13.07 24.35
C ASN A 937 -8.08 13.08 25.87
N LEU A 938 -8.25 11.92 26.49
CA LEU A 938 -8.22 11.73 27.94
C LEU A 938 -6.97 10.95 28.32
N PHE A 939 -5.84 11.66 28.43
CA PHE A 939 -4.57 11.11 28.86
C PHE A 939 -4.23 11.58 30.28
N GLY A 940 -3.62 10.72 31.11
CA GLY A 940 -3.15 11.08 32.44
C GLY A 940 -4.16 10.95 33.57
N GLY A 941 -4.74 9.77 33.78
CA GLY A 941 -5.38 9.37 35.07
C GLY A 941 -6.82 9.82 35.32
N GLY A 942 -7.47 10.53 34.41
CA GLY A 942 -8.88 10.86 34.49
C GLY A 942 -9.74 9.86 33.72
N GLY A 943 -10.14 8.75 34.31
CA GLY A 943 -11.01 7.77 33.63
C GLY A 943 -12.42 8.32 33.39
N LEU A 944 -13.01 8.00 32.25
CA LEU A 944 -14.38 8.37 31.84
C LEU A 944 -15.48 7.84 32.77
N PHE A 945 -15.16 6.93 33.71
CA PHE A 945 -16.09 6.28 34.65
C PHE A 945 -15.68 6.41 36.10
N GLY A 946 -14.82 7.37 36.49
CA GLY A 946 -14.42 7.65 37.83
C GLY A 946 -15.18 8.85 38.43
N GLY A 947 -16.46 8.69 38.69
CA GLY A 947 -17.27 9.63 39.50
C GLY A 947 -16.78 9.65 40.94
N GLY A 948 -15.82 10.49 41.26
CA GLY A 948 -15.36 10.78 42.61
C GLY A 948 -15.25 12.30 42.83
N ARG A 949 -16.31 12.91 43.30
CA ARG A 949 -16.30 14.29 43.80
C ARG A 949 -15.21 14.41 44.88
N ARG A 950 -14.20 15.22 44.64
CA ARG A 950 -13.42 15.83 45.73
C ARG A 950 -13.69 17.33 45.73
N GLY A 951 -14.37 17.75 46.75
CA GLY A 951 -14.59 19.16 47.10
C GLY A 951 -13.28 19.83 47.55
N PRO A 952 -13.19 21.17 47.54
CA PRO A 952 -11.98 21.90 47.88
C PRO A 952 -11.81 21.91 49.41
N GLY A 953 -10.75 21.28 49.93
CA GLY A 953 -10.34 21.36 51.31
C GLY A 953 -9.29 22.44 51.51
N GLY A 954 -9.55 23.36 52.43
CA GLY A 954 -8.64 24.41 52.84
C GLY A 954 -7.46 23.90 53.70
N PRO A 955 -6.51 24.80 54.07
CA PRO A 955 -5.20 24.45 54.61
C PRO A 955 -5.21 24.44 56.14
N GLY A 956 -4.38 23.59 56.71
CA GLY A 956 -3.86 23.85 58.04
C GLY A 956 -3.71 22.69 59.01
N GLY A 957 -2.50 22.40 59.44
CA GLY A 957 -2.14 22.04 60.80
C GLY A 957 -1.69 20.59 61.06
N PRO A 958 -0.67 20.44 61.90
CA PRO A 958 0.15 19.23 61.95
C PRO A 958 -0.09 18.36 63.22
N ALA A 959 0.46 17.15 63.16
CA ALA A 959 0.96 16.27 64.25
C ALA A 959 0.02 15.40 65.05
N GLY A 960 0.42 14.14 65.21
CA GLY A 960 0.08 13.32 66.37
C GLY A 960 -0.21 11.86 66.10
N GLY A 961 0.73 10.98 66.37
CA GLY A 961 0.72 9.54 66.29
C GLY A 961 -0.25 8.81 67.23
N PRO A 962 0.07 7.58 67.75
CA PRO A 962 -0.39 6.34 67.07
C PRO A 962 -1.35 5.52 67.98
N GLY A 963 -1.97 4.45 67.46
CA GLY A 963 -2.65 3.54 68.35
C GLY A 963 -3.67 2.56 67.73
N PHE A 964 -3.26 1.32 67.72
CA PHE A 964 -3.94 0.04 67.96
C PHE A 964 -5.44 -0.19 67.59
N GLY A 965 -5.64 -1.34 66.94
CA GLY A 965 -6.47 -2.41 67.46
C GLY A 965 -7.74 -2.79 66.76
N GLY A 966 -7.75 -3.94 66.21
CA GLY A 966 -8.64 -5.01 66.44
C GLY A 966 -10.06 -5.06 65.88
N GLY A 967 -10.35 -6.18 65.25
CA GLY A 967 -11.66 -6.78 65.32
C GLY A 967 -12.45 -7.05 64.04
N ARG A 968 -12.38 -8.26 63.53
CA ARG A 968 -13.43 -8.98 62.75
C ARG A 968 -14.52 -9.39 63.74
N PRO A 969 -15.75 -9.97 63.44
CA PRO A 969 -16.25 -10.52 62.16
C PRO A 969 -17.78 -10.35 61.91
N GLY A 970 -18.23 -10.82 60.75
CA GLY A 970 -19.46 -11.63 60.66
C GLY A 970 -20.72 -11.01 60.07
N GLY A 971 -21.29 -11.76 59.13
CA GLY A 971 -22.74 -11.78 58.93
C GLY A 971 -23.26 -11.62 57.47
N ARG A 972 -23.46 -12.71 56.77
CA ARG A 972 -24.49 -12.95 55.75
C ARG A 972 -25.82 -13.21 56.51
N PRO A 973 -27.05 -13.31 55.90
CA PRO A 973 -27.46 -13.58 54.52
C PRO A 973 -28.79 -12.92 54.02
N GLY A 974 -29.13 -13.15 52.75
CA GLY A 974 -30.42 -13.67 52.43
C GLY A 974 -31.42 -12.86 51.59
N GLY A 975 -31.85 -13.45 50.51
CA GLY A 975 -33.19 -13.37 49.92
C GLY A 975 -33.51 -12.20 49.00
N GLY A 976 -34.10 -12.30 47.82
CA GLY A 976 -34.79 -13.34 47.12
C GLY A 976 -35.91 -12.69 46.30
N PHE A 977 -36.17 -13.19 45.09
CA PHE A 977 -37.42 -13.07 44.27
C PHE A 977 -37.83 -11.67 43.78
N GLY A 978 -38.28 -11.44 42.56
CA GLY A 978 -39.01 -12.14 41.54
C GLY A 978 -39.53 -11.14 40.52
N GLY A 979 -39.59 -11.52 39.32
CA GLY A 979 -40.78 -11.74 38.50
C GLY A 979 -41.36 -10.54 37.75
N GLY A 980 -41.53 -10.69 36.47
CA GLY A 980 -42.60 -10.01 35.74
C GLY A 980 -42.26 -9.43 34.37
N ARG A 981 -42.45 -10.20 33.30
CA ARG A 981 -42.88 -9.74 31.96
C ARG A 981 -44.39 -9.49 32.03
N PRO A 982 -45.10 -8.79 31.10
CA PRO A 982 -45.01 -8.89 29.66
C PRO A 982 -45.34 -7.60 28.85
N GLY A 983 -45.04 -7.60 27.54
CA GLY A 983 -46.00 -7.50 26.49
C GLY A 983 -46.21 -6.20 25.72
N GLY A 984 -46.24 -6.34 24.39
CA GLY A 984 -46.90 -5.49 23.40
C GLY A 984 -46.02 -4.38 22.78
N GLY A 985 -45.81 -4.27 21.50
CA GLY A 985 -46.64 -4.49 20.34
C GLY A 985 -46.72 -3.19 19.53
N GLY A 986 -46.45 -3.23 18.22
CA GLY A 986 -46.66 -2.11 17.30
C GLY A 986 -45.37 -1.69 16.57
N GLY A 987 -45.24 -1.99 15.45
CA GLY A 987 -45.41 -1.97 14.06
C GLY A 987 -45.63 -0.55 13.44
N PHE A 988 -44.84 -0.24 12.44
CA PHE A 988 -45.00 0.67 11.30
C PHE A 988 -43.60 0.90 10.70
N GLY A 989 -43.29 0.59 9.51
CA GLY A 989 -43.83 1.01 8.23
C GLY A 989 -42.73 1.74 7.52
N GLY A 990 -42.11 1.18 6.45
CA GLY A 990 -41.08 1.84 5.66
C GLY A 990 -41.69 2.97 4.81
N PRO A 991 -40.86 3.70 4.12
CA PRO A 991 -40.99 3.68 2.67
C PRO A 991 -39.68 3.55 1.88
N ARG A 992 -39.91 3.08 0.68
CA ARG A 992 -38.99 2.92 -0.48
C ARG A 992 -38.42 4.27 -0.97
N GLY A 993 -37.34 4.18 -1.69
CA GLY A 993 -37.16 4.98 -2.88
C GLY A 993 -35.77 5.58 -3.06
N PHE A 994 -35.16 5.15 -4.14
CA PHE A 994 -34.06 5.59 -4.99
C PHE A 994 -32.67 5.17 -4.61
#